data_af7e263313043108d9ecf25bec329617
#
_entry.id   af7e263313043108d9ecf25bec329617
#
_cell.length_a   1.000
_cell.length_b   1.000
_cell.length_c   1.000
_cell.angle_alpha   90.00
_cell.angle_beta   90.00
_cell.angle_gamma   90.00
#
_symmetry.space_group_name_H-M   'P 1'
#
loop_
_entity.id
_entity.type
_entity.pdbx_description
1 polymer ?
#
loop_
_entity_poly.entity_id
_entity_poly.type
_entity_poly.pdbx_seq_one_letter_code
_entity_poly.pdbx_strand_id
1 'polypeptide(L)'
;MSAKSTAWVQTALLALALFLLNLYICRELFRIEYLPFMGSIEGAFIGISRYIQAHWSDLTWYPLLNDGTPFPTTYPPLLNLTVALVASLRGISIAHAYHWVTALAYCLGPVALFALVLRLTASRWAAFVAGLIYSSVSMSAWLVPDIARDLGSPFFPRRLQAMVFYGEGPHVSSITLLTLALLCLDLAIAKRRAPYFLLAALAFAATATTNWLGAFAIVLIVVPYALAQLGPRGWTWRHFAWLALIGVAAYCLAMPLMPPSTIAVLQMNAKSTGGDYSSAYRSGLLWGSVILIALAAIKTAMRKLAPHLQFAVLFAFLMSLIALADAWKQIAIVPMAVRYHLEMEMALAILIAVVAHALLRDRPRWIRAASLATLLLALIVPIRMDRKYARGLLRSVDIQSTIEWKTANWLNHGWTGGRVLMPGSSAFWQGAFSDVPQLWGFDQAVTDYTIRVAEFAFYNTDPAFPQDGEDTVLWFKAFGVQAVGVAGPLSNVVWKPYRNTKKFEGLLQPIWRDGPDDVIYRVGAGPASLARVIPRNALVSKAPLHGLDVDPLRPYVAALDDLSLPRADFRWTTAHSAEISATLESNQLLSVQMAWHQGWHATANGKPTPVLRDAIGLMYIDPQIGGPSKIEMVYDGGTEMRAARVISLLTALLLVAAFIVSFSSASRSRKRPA
;
A
#
# COMPACT_ATOMS: atom_id res chain seq x y z
N MET A 1 -36.29 29.52 -12.57
CA MET A 1 -35.65 28.23 -12.32
C MET A 1 -36.65 27.27 -11.70
N SER A 2 -36.76 26.03 -12.16
CA SER A 2 -37.64 25.06 -11.53
C SER A 2 -37.12 24.68 -10.12
N ALA A 3 -38.01 24.29 -9.19
CA ALA A 3 -37.63 23.88 -7.84
C ALA A 3 -36.56 22.76 -7.83
N LYS A 4 -36.55 21.89 -8.88
CA LYS A 4 -35.53 20.86 -9.08
C LYS A 4 -34.16 21.47 -9.45
N SER A 5 -34.13 22.50 -10.30
CA SER A 5 -32.90 23.21 -10.68
C SER A 5 -32.27 23.92 -9.47
N THR A 6 -33.06 24.59 -8.64
CA THR A 6 -32.59 25.25 -7.40
C THR A 6 -31.98 24.22 -6.41
N ALA A 7 -32.60 23.05 -6.30
CA ALA A 7 -32.12 21.97 -5.43
C ALA A 7 -30.76 21.40 -5.87
N TRP A 8 -30.53 21.26 -7.17
CA TRP A 8 -29.26 20.80 -7.73
C TRP A 8 -28.13 21.83 -7.52
N VAL A 9 -28.43 23.11 -7.77
CA VAL A 9 -27.46 24.21 -7.56
C VAL A 9 -27.02 24.26 -6.09
N GLN A 10 -27.96 24.19 -5.14
CA GLN A 10 -27.61 24.16 -3.71
C GLN A 10 -26.74 22.96 -3.35
N THR A 11 -27.03 21.77 -3.87
CA THR A 11 -26.23 20.56 -3.62
C THR A 11 -24.81 20.73 -4.15
N ALA A 12 -24.67 21.26 -5.37
CA ALA A 12 -23.36 21.51 -5.98
C ALA A 12 -22.55 22.57 -5.20
N LEU A 13 -23.20 23.65 -4.74
CA LEU A 13 -22.55 24.69 -3.95
C LEU A 13 -22.04 24.16 -2.59
N LEU A 14 -22.80 23.33 -1.90
CA LEU A 14 -22.37 22.73 -0.63
C LEU A 14 -21.20 21.75 -0.83
N ALA A 15 -21.24 20.93 -1.88
CA ALA A 15 -20.14 20.05 -2.24
C ALA A 15 -18.87 20.86 -2.61
N LEU A 16 -19.03 21.92 -3.40
CA LEU A 16 -17.94 22.82 -3.75
C LEU A 16 -17.34 23.51 -2.52
N ALA A 17 -18.18 23.96 -1.58
CA ALA A 17 -17.71 24.57 -0.33
C ALA A 17 -16.83 23.61 0.48
N LEU A 18 -17.21 22.33 0.59
CA LEU A 18 -16.39 21.31 1.25
C LEU A 18 -15.06 21.07 0.52
N PHE A 19 -15.09 21.00 -0.80
CA PHE A 19 -13.89 20.88 -1.61
C PHE A 19 -12.94 22.06 -1.39
N LEU A 20 -13.47 23.29 -1.49
CA LEU A 20 -12.68 24.51 -1.33
C LEU A 20 -12.14 24.69 0.10
N LEU A 21 -12.86 24.22 1.13
CA LEU A 21 -12.37 24.20 2.51
C LEU A 21 -11.11 23.32 2.63
N ASN A 22 -11.16 22.09 2.10
CA ASN A 22 -10.01 21.18 2.16
C ASN A 22 -8.87 21.65 1.26
N LEU A 23 -9.17 22.21 0.09
CA LEU A 23 -8.20 22.87 -0.77
C LEU A 23 -7.50 24.04 -0.05
N TYR A 24 -8.26 24.88 0.67
CA TYR A 24 -7.70 25.96 1.48
C TYR A 24 -6.72 25.45 2.54
N ILE A 25 -7.03 24.29 3.16
CA ILE A 25 -6.16 23.69 4.18
C ILE A 25 -4.85 23.18 3.53
N CYS A 26 -4.90 22.40 2.44
CA CYS A 26 -3.76 21.67 1.90
C CYS A 26 -3.16 22.26 0.59
N ARG A 27 -3.52 23.48 0.22
CA ARG A 27 -3.21 24.06 -1.11
C ARG A 27 -1.71 24.07 -1.47
N GLU A 28 -0.81 24.07 -0.49
CA GLU A 28 0.63 24.05 -0.73
C GLU A 28 1.07 22.75 -1.40
N LEU A 29 0.41 21.61 -1.15
CA LEU A 29 0.72 20.33 -1.80
C LEU A 29 0.62 20.38 -3.33
N PHE A 30 -0.18 21.30 -3.87
CA PHE A 30 -0.26 21.49 -5.32
C PHE A 30 0.93 22.27 -5.92
N ARG A 31 1.89 22.68 -5.08
CA ARG A 31 3.05 23.50 -5.49
C ARG A 31 4.38 22.93 -5.01
N ILE A 32 4.36 22.02 -4.03
CA ILE A 32 5.55 21.47 -3.39
C ILE A 32 5.94 20.17 -4.08
N GLU A 33 7.21 20.04 -4.39
CA GLU A 33 7.78 18.82 -4.96
C GLU A 33 8.24 17.86 -3.87
N TYR A 34 8.98 18.34 -2.88
CA TYR A 34 9.47 17.54 -1.75
C TYR A 34 9.18 18.20 -0.41
N LEU A 35 8.87 17.36 0.57
CA LEU A 35 8.60 17.73 1.96
C LEU A 35 9.76 17.32 2.88
N PRO A 36 9.97 17.98 4.04
CA PRO A 36 11.12 17.71 4.90
C PRO A 36 11.02 16.41 5.72
N PHE A 37 10.03 15.56 5.46
CA PHE A 37 9.75 14.37 6.26
C PHE A 37 10.35 13.12 5.61
N MET A 38 11.68 12.99 5.66
CA MET A 38 12.35 11.83 5.04
C MET A 38 11.99 10.49 5.69
N GLY A 39 11.46 10.47 6.91
CA GLY A 39 10.85 9.28 7.51
C GLY A 39 9.49 8.87 6.92
N SER A 40 8.92 9.69 6.03
CA SER A 40 7.69 9.36 5.29
C SER A 40 7.94 8.23 4.31
N ILE A 41 7.04 7.23 4.28
CA ILE A 41 7.11 6.14 3.30
C ILE A 41 6.71 6.58 1.87
N GLU A 42 6.37 7.86 1.67
CA GLU A 42 6.03 8.38 0.34
C GLU A 42 7.18 8.22 -0.66
N GLY A 43 8.45 8.23 -0.20
CA GLY A 43 9.60 7.97 -1.04
C GLY A 43 9.53 6.64 -1.79
N ALA A 44 9.06 5.59 -1.13
CA ALA A 44 8.85 4.28 -1.76
C ALA A 44 7.77 4.34 -2.85
N PHE A 45 6.66 5.05 -2.61
CA PHE A 45 5.59 5.21 -3.61
C PHE A 45 6.04 6.07 -4.80
N ILE A 46 6.82 7.12 -4.54
CA ILE A 46 7.45 7.93 -5.59
C ILE A 46 8.38 7.04 -6.42
N GLY A 47 9.19 6.19 -5.78
CA GLY A 47 10.09 5.25 -6.46
C GLY A 47 9.35 4.25 -7.35
N ILE A 48 8.27 3.61 -6.85
CA ILE A 48 7.43 2.70 -7.63
C ILE A 48 6.78 3.45 -8.81
N SER A 49 6.29 4.68 -8.58
CA SER A 49 5.66 5.48 -9.64
C SER A 49 6.66 5.90 -10.72
N ARG A 50 7.91 6.20 -10.34
CA ARG A 50 9.02 6.49 -11.26
C ARG A 50 9.35 5.26 -12.12
N TYR A 51 9.41 4.09 -11.52
CA TYR A 51 9.61 2.83 -12.26
C TYR A 51 8.48 2.57 -13.25
N ILE A 52 7.21 2.77 -12.84
CA ILE A 52 6.05 2.65 -13.73
C ILE A 52 6.20 3.60 -14.94
N GLN A 53 6.56 4.86 -14.70
CA GLN A 53 6.71 5.86 -15.76
C GLN A 53 7.77 5.45 -16.80
N ALA A 54 8.85 4.81 -16.35
CA ALA A 54 9.91 4.33 -17.22
C ALA A 54 9.53 3.02 -17.97
N HIS A 55 8.60 2.22 -17.45
CA HIS A 55 8.35 0.84 -17.90
C HIS A 55 6.87 0.54 -18.16
N TRP A 56 6.08 1.47 -18.71
CA TRP A 56 4.63 1.29 -18.94
C TRP A 56 4.24 0.00 -19.67
N SER A 57 5.06 -0.45 -20.61
CA SER A 57 4.81 -1.67 -21.39
C SER A 57 5.29 -2.95 -20.72
N ASP A 58 5.97 -2.85 -19.56
CA ASP A 58 6.68 -3.95 -18.93
C ASP A 58 6.59 -3.90 -17.40
N LEU A 59 5.37 -4.03 -16.87
CA LEU A 59 5.08 -4.03 -15.43
C LEU A 59 4.83 -5.46 -14.93
N THR A 60 5.76 -6.38 -15.18
CA THR A 60 5.62 -7.77 -14.77
C THR A 60 6.54 -8.14 -13.61
N TRP A 61 7.81 -7.74 -13.68
CA TRP A 61 8.82 -7.96 -12.65
C TRP A 61 9.37 -6.62 -12.14
N TYR A 62 9.67 -6.53 -10.85
CA TYR A 62 10.29 -5.37 -10.22
C TYR A 62 11.66 -5.74 -9.65
N PRO A 63 12.77 -5.41 -10.34
CA PRO A 63 14.10 -5.85 -9.97
C PRO A 63 14.77 -4.99 -8.88
N LEU A 64 14.20 -3.81 -8.57
CA LEU A 64 14.87 -2.79 -7.74
C LEU A 64 14.70 -3.01 -6.24
N LEU A 65 13.84 -3.96 -5.81
CA LEU A 65 13.50 -4.17 -4.41
C LEU A 65 13.73 -5.62 -4.01
N ASN A 66 14.28 -5.81 -2.82
CA ASN A 66 14.66 -7.11 -2.28
C ASN A 66 15.63 -7.84 -3.25
N ASP A 67 15.41 -9.10 -3.53
CA ASP A 67 16.12 -9.89 -4.55
C ASP A 67 15.32 -9.97 -5.86
N GLY A 68 14.43 -9.01 -6.09
CA GLY A 68 13.45 -8.97 -7.17
C GLY A 68 12.10 -9.55 -6.73
N THR A 69 11.00 -9.01 -7.29
CA THR A 69 9.65 -9.44 -6.90
C THR A 69 8.68 -9.26 -8.06
N PRO A 70 7.61 -10.08 -8.17
CA PRO A 70 6.50 -9.79 -9.08
C PRO A 70 5.96 -8.38 -8.83
N PHE A 71 5.78 -7.59 -9.89
CA PHE A 71 5.34 -6.20 -9.75
C PHE A 71 4.05 -6.04 -8.90
N PRO A 72 3.00 -6.89 -9.05
CA PRO A 72 1.80 -6.80 -8.21
C PRO A 72 2.05 -6.98 -6.71
N THR A 73 3.19 -7.58 -6.34
CA THR A 73 3.56 -7.82 -4.93
C THR A 73 4.21 -6.60 -4.29
N THR A 74 4.71 -5.64 -5.05
CA THR A 74 5.38 -4.45 -4.49
C THR A 74 4.45 -3.64 -3.59
N TYR A 75 3.30 -3.25 -4.10
CA TYR A 75 2.24 -2.53 -3.39
C TYR A 75 0.98 -2.51 -4.26
N PRO A 76 -0.26 -2.29 -3.72
CA PRO A 76 -1.45 -2.03 -4.53
C PRO A 76 -1.21 -0.88 -5.50
N PRO A 77 -1.17 -1.11 -6.82
CA PRO A 77 -0.48 -0.18 -7.72
C PRO A 77 -1.34 0.95 -8.26
N LEU A 78 -2.65 1.02 -7.98
CA LEU A 78 -3.56 1.97 -8.64
C LEU A 78 -3.18 3.43 -8.37
N LEU A 79 -2.78 3.78 -7.14
CA LEU A 79 -2.32 5.13 -6.85
C LEU A 79 -1.05 5.45 -7.65
N ASN A 80 -0.07 4.53 -7.63
CA ASN A 80 1.21 4.72 -8.30
C ASN A 80 1.05 4.82 -9.83
N LEU A 81 0.16 3.99 -10.43
CA LEU A 81 -0.24 4.09 -11.83
C LEU A 81 -0.86 5.46 -12.14
N THR A 82 -1.74 5.95 -11.25
CA THR A 82 -2.38 7.27 -11.42
C THR A 82 -1.35 8.39 -11.33
N VAL A 83 -0.42 8.31 -10.38
CA VAL A 83 0.67 9.28 -10.21
C VAL A 83 1.57 9.33 -11.46
N ALA A 84 2.02 8.17 -11.94
CA ALA A 84 2.84 8.07 -13.15
C ALA A 84 2.11 8.63 -14.38
N LEU A 85 0.82 8.33 -14.52
CA LEU A 85 -0.02 8.87 -15.60
C LEU A 85 -0.14 10.40 -15.52
N VAL A 86 -0.44 10.95 -14.35
CA VAL A 86 -0.55 12.40 -14.15
C VAL A 86 0.79 13.09 -14.44
N ALA A 87 1.90 12.54 -13.94
CA ALA A 87 3.24 13.06 -14.22
C ALA A 87 3.52 13.12 -15.73
N SER A 88 3.24 12.01 -16.44
CA SER A 88 3.44 11.93 -17.90
C SER A 88 2.55 12.90 -18.68
N LEU A 89 1.27 13.00 -18.33
CA LEU A 89 0.31 13.88 -19.04
C LEU A 89 0.56 15.37 -18.78
N ARG A 90 1.06 15.73 -17.58
CA ARG A 90 1.28 17.12 -17.18
C ARG A 90 2.71 17.60 -17.39
N GLY A 91 3.65 16.69 -17.65
CA GLY A 91 5.08 16.99 -17.75
C GLY A 91 5.68 17.53 -16.43
N ILE A 92 5.20 17.02 -15.30
CA ILE A 92 5.70 17.37 -13.95
C ILE A 92 6.47 16.20 -13.36
N SER A 93 7.28 16.45 -12.32
CA SER A 93 7.99 15.38 -11.62
C SER A 93 7.02 14.41 -10.95
N ILE A 94 7.48 13.17 -10.74
CA ILE A 94 6.70 12.12 -10.05
C ILE A 94 6.35 12.56 -8.62
N ALA A 95 7.28 13.17 -7.90
CA ALA A 95 7.04 13.65 -6.54
C ALA A 95 5.93 14.72 -6.50
N HIS A 96 5.97 15.68 -7.43
CA HIS A 96 4.92 16.69 -7.55
C HIS A 96 3.57 16.06 -7.94
N ALA A 97 3.56 15.10 -8.86
CA ALA A 97 2.35 14.38 -9.25
C ALA A 97 1.76 13.56 -8.09
N TYR A 98 2.62 12.95 -7.24
CA TYR A 98 2.19 12.23 -6.04
C TYR A 98 1.44 13.16 -5.08
N HIS A 99 1.98 14.34 -4.81
CA HIS A 99 1.32 15.34 -3.97
C HIS A 99 0.01 15.84 -4.59
N TRP A 100 -0.05 16.04 -5.91
CA TRP A 100 -1.28 16.44 -6.60
C TRP A 100 -2.38 15.41 -6.45
N VAL A 101 -2.08 14.14 -6.70
CA VAL A 101 -3.07 13.05 -6.66
C VAL A 101 -3.58 12.83 -5.24
N THR A 102 -2.69 12.79 -4.26
CA THR A 102 -3.05 12.58 -2.85
C THR A 102 -3.79 13.79 -2.26
N ALA A 103 -3.40 15.02 -2.60
CA ALA A 103 -4.10 16.24 -2.21
C ALA A 103 -5.51 16.30 -2.82
N LEU A 104 -5.67 15.89 -4.08
CA LEU A 104 -6.98 15.81 -4.71
C LEU A 104 -7.88 14.78 -4.00
N ALA A 105 -7.35 13.61 -3.68
CA ALA A 105 -8.07 12.59 -2.91
C ALA A 105 -8.46 13.10 -1.52
N TYR A 106 -7.55 13.82 -0.83
CA TYR A 106 -7.82 14.48 0.44
C TYR A 106 -9.00 15.47 0.35
N CYS A 107 -9.03 16.30 -0.69
CA CYS A 107 -10.11 17.28 -0.91
C CYS A 107 -11.43 16.62 -1.29
N LEU A 108 -11.39 15.51 -2.03
CA LEU A 108 -12.59 14.78 -2.48
C LEU A 108 -13.21 13.89 -1.40
N GLY A 109 -12.46 13.49 -0.37
CA GLY A 109 -12.95 12.64 0.71
C GLY A 109 -14.23 13.18 1.38
N PRO A 110 -14.27 14.43 1.89
CA PRO A 110 -15.47 15.03 2.45
C PRO A 110 -16.61 15.22 1.43
N VAL A 111 -16.29 15.39 0.15
CA VAL A 111 -17.30 15.49 -0.92
C VAL A 111 -17.94 14.12 -1.19
N ALA A 112 -17.15 13.07 -1.20
CA ALA A 112 -17.64 11.69 -1.30
C ALA A 112 -18.53 11.34 -0.11
N LEU A 113 -18.10 11.72 1.10
CA LEU A 113 -18.88 11.53 2.33
C LEU A 113 -20.21 12.31 2.29
N PHE A 114 -20.18 13.57 1.84
CA PHE A 114 -21.39 14.37 1.59
C PHE A 114 -22.35 13.65 0.64
N ALA A 115 -21.85 13.12 -0.48
CA ALA A 115 -22.69 12.40 -1.44
C ALA A 115 -23.31 11.12 -0.84
N LEU A 116 -22.53 10.35 -0.07
CA LEU A 116 -23.01 9.15 0.62
C LEU A 116 -24.09 9.50 1.65
N VAL A 117 -23.83 10.45 2.55
CA VAL A 117 -24.80 10.83 3.61
C VAL A 117 -26.05 11.47 3.00
N LEU A 118 -25.92 12.27 1.94
CA LEU A 118 -27.07 12.80 1.19
C LEU A 118 -27.91 11.66 0.60
N ARG A 119 -27.28 10.64 0.06
CA ARG A 119 -27.98 9.48 -0.48
C ARG A 119 -28.71 8.68 0.60
N LEU A 120 -28.10 8.48 1.76
CA LEU A 120 -28.66 7.70 2.86
C LEU A 120 -29.79 8.41 3.60
N THR A 121 -29.68 9.75 3.76
CA THR A 121 -30.60 10.54 4.60
C THR A 121 -31.57 11.40 3.81
N ALA A 122 -31.34 11.61 2.52
CA ALA A 122 -32.00 12.62 1.67
C ALA A 122 -31.91 14.06 2.23
N SER A 123 -31.00 14.33 3.17
CA SER A 123 -30.84 15.61 3.86
C SER A 123 -29.50 16.27 3.48
N ARG A 124 -29.56 17.37 2.73
CA ARG A 124 -28.37 18.17 2.42
C ARG A 124 -27.71 18.75 3.67
N TRP A 125 -28.53 19.07 4.70
CA TRP A 125 -28.01 19.55 5.96
C TRP A 125 -27.16 18.49 6.67
N ALA A 126 -27.67 17.27 6.85
CA ALA A 126 -26.91 16.17 7.45
C ALA A 126 -25.64 15.85 6.66
N ALA A 127 -25.74 15.82 5.33
CA ALA A 127 -24.62 15.55 4.45
C ALA A 127 -23.53 16.62 4.59
N PHE A 128 -23.90 17.89 4.62
CA PHE A 128 -22.95 19.00 4.78
C PHE A 128 -22.29 18.99 6.15
N VAL A 129 -23.04 18.73 7.22
CA VAL A 129 -22.51 18.60 8.59
C VAL A 129 -21.50 17.45 8.68
N ALA A 130 -21.81 16.28 8.10
CA ALA A 130 -20.87 15.17 8.08
C ALA A 130 -19.55 15.53 7.36
N GLY A 131 -19.64 16.16 6.19
CA GLY A 131 -18.47 16.64 5.46
C GLY A 131 -17.67 17.70 6.21
N LEU A 132 -18.33 18.64 6.89
CA LEU A 132 -17.66 19.68 7.70
C LEU A 132 -16.91 19.08 8.89
N ILE A 133 -17.55 18.20 9.66
CA ILE A 133 -16.93 17.54 10.81
C ILE A 133 -15.72 16.72 10.35
N TYR A 134 -15.87 15.92 9.30
CA TYR A 134 -14.78 15.11 8.74
C TYR A 134 -13.64 15.95 8.17
N SER A 135 -13.92 17.20 7.75
CA SER A 135 -12.90 18.12 7.25
C SER A 135 -12.08 18.79 8.36
N SER A 136 -12.69 19.05 9.53
CA SER A 136 -12.18 20.04 10.49
C SER A 136 -12.05 19.50 11.92
N VAL A 137 -12.41 18.24 12.19
CA VAL A 137 -12.37 17.68 13.54
C VAL A 137 -11.69 16.32 13.52
N SER A 138 -10.51 16.22 14.13
CA SER A 138 -9.75 14.98 14.28
C SER A 138 -10.18 14.27 15.58
N MET A 139 -11.29 13.52 15.53
CA MET A 139 -11.82 12.83 16.71
C MET A 139 -10.86 11.79 17.27
N SER A 140 -9.99 11.20 16.44
CA SER A 140 -8.95 10.29 16.89
C SER A 140 -7.97 10.95 17.86
N ALA A 141 -7.65 12.24 17.67
CA ALA A 141 -6.78 13.00 18.57
C ALA A 141 -7.39 13.22 19.96
N TRP A 142 -8.72 13.10 20.10
CA TRP A 142 -9.41 13.17 21.40
C TRP A 142 -9.51 11.81 22.08
N LEU A 143 -9.54 10.72 21.28
CA LEU A 143 -9.85 9.38 21.76
C LEU A 143 -8.60 8.50 21.90
N VAL A 144 -7.52 8.78 21.16
CA VAL A 144 -6.29 7.97 21.12
C VAL A 144 -5.14 8.79 21.68
N PRO A 145 -4.62 8.46 22.90
CA PRO A 145 -3.59 9.25 23.58
C PRO A 145 -2.30 9.41 22.76
N ASP A 146 -1.90 8.37 22.04
CA ASP A 146 -0.68 8.41 21.22
C ASP A 146 -0.84 9.39 20.03
N ILE A 147 -2.01 9.41 19.40
CA ILE A 147 -2.31 10.38 18.34
C ILE A 147 -2.35 11.81 18.91
N ALA A 148 -2.92 11.98 20.09
CA ALA A 148 -2.94 13.30 20.76
C ALA A 148 -1.53 13.84 21.02
N ARG A 149 -0.61 12.99 21.50
CA ARG A 149 0.81 13.34 21.74
C ARG A 149 1.56 13.64 20.45
N ASP A 150 1.39 12.78 19.46
CA ASP A 150 2.03 12.87 18.15
C ASP A 150 1.58 14.11 17.36
N LEU A 151 0.29 14.42 17.38
CA LEU A 151 -0.29 15.57 16.71
C LEU A 151 0.01 16.89 17.43
N GLY A 152 0.22 16.86 18.75
CA GLY A 152 0.51 18.01 19.60
C GLY A 152 -0.70 18.86 19.94
N SER A 153 -1.86 18.68 19.30
CA SER A 153 -3.12 19.34 19.60
C SER A 153 -4.30 18.58 19.02
N PRO A 154 -5.39 18.43 19.77
CA PRO A 154 -6.61 17.77 19.27
C PRO A 154 -7.35 18.58 18.17
N PHE A 155 -6.93 19.81 17.91
CA PHE A 155 -7.46 20.68 16.87
C PHE A 155 -6.63 20.69 15.60
N PHE A 156 -5.63 19.82 15.48
CA PHE A 156 -4.82 19.71 14.25
C PHE A 156 -5.35 18.59 13.33
N PRO A 157 -5.17 18.69 12.01
CA PRO A 157 -5.77 17.79 11.03
C PRO A 157 -5.01 16.46 10.94
N ARG A 158 -5.41 15.46 11.73
CA ARG A 158 -4.76 14.12 11.74
C ARG A 158 -4.72 13.50 10.37
N ARG A 159 -5.79 13.60 9.58
CA ARG A 159 -5.85 13.06 8.23
C ARG A 159 -4.76 13.64 7.31
N LEU A 160 -4.47 14.95 7.44
CA LEU A 160 -3.39 15.60 6.69
C LEU A 160 -2.02 15.17 7.21
N GLN A 161 -1.84 15.11 8.52
CA GLN A 161 -0.60 14.63 9.13
C GLN A 161 -0.30 13.19 8.70
N ALA A 162 -1.28 12.28 8.78
CA ALA A 162 -1.12 10.89 8.37
C ALA A 162 -0.69 10.79 6.90
N MET A 163 -1.33 11.56 6.02
CA MET A 163 -1.02 11.57 4.58
C MET A 163 0.40 12.04 4.28
N VAL A 164 0.87 13.07 4.97
CA VAL A 164 2.13 13.78 4.64
C VAL A 164 3.29 13.29 5.49
N PHE A 165 3.15 13.32 6.81
CA PHE A 165 4.24 13.01 7.74
C PHE A 165 4.58 11.51 7.74
N TYR A 166 3.56 10.65 7.66
CA TYR A 166 3.73 9.20 7.63
C TYR A 166 3.72 8.60 6.22
N GLY A 167 3.32 9.37 5.19
CA GLY A 167 3.21 8.88 3.83
C GLY A 167 1.97 8.03 3.56
N GLU A 168 0.92 8.16 4.38
CA GLU A 168 -0.34 7.41 4.23
C GLU A 168 -1.24 7.96 3.08
N GLY A 169 -0.63 8.51 2.03
CA GLY A 169 -1.34 8.96 0.83
C GLY A 169 -2.22 7.89 0.19
N PRO A 170 -1.74 6.63 0.02
CA PRO A 170 -2.57 5.53 -0.48
C PRO A 170 -3.77 5.23 0.44
N HIS A 171 -3.61 5.27 1.76
CA HIS A 171 -4.69 5.02 2.71
C HIS A 171 -5.77 6.11 2.63
N VAL A 172 -5.40 7.39 2.70
CA VAL A 172 -6.34 8.51 2.56
C VAL A 172 -7.08 8.46 1.21
N SER A 173 -6.38 8.11 0.14
CA SER A 173 -6.97 7.93 -1.19
C SER A 173 -7.98 6.78 -1.22
N SER A 174 -7.65 5.65 -0.58
CA SER A 174 -8.53 4.48 -0.54
C SER A 174 -9.78 4.72 0.30
N ILE A 175 -9.73 5.50 1.40
CA ILE A 175 -10.92 5.89 2.19
C ILE A 175 -11.88 6.73 1.33
N THR A 176 -11.36 7.62 0.50
CA THR A 176 -12.18 8.40 -0.44
C THR A 176 -12.89 7.48 -1.43
N LEU A 177 -12.17 6.51 -2.01
CA LEU A 177 -12.72 5.50 -2.92
C LEU A 177 -13.70 4.56 -2.20
N LEU A 178 -13.42 4.14 -0.97
CA LEU A 178 -14.30 3.32 -0.14
C LEU A 178 -15.67 3.98 0.08
N THR A 179 -15.67 5.28 0.35
CA THR A 179 -16.90 6.06 0.51
C THR A 179 -17.72 6.09 -0.77
N LEU A 180 -17.06 6.26 -1.93
CA LEU A 180 -17.69 6.19 -3.25
C LEU A 180 -18.17 4.76 -3.57
N ALA A 181 -17.41 3.74 -3.18
CA ALA A 181 -17.76 2.34 -3.38
C ALA A 181 -19.07 1.98 -2.64
N LEU A 182 -19.23 2.42 -1.39
CA LEU A 182 -20.47 2.23 -0.65
C LEU A 182 -21.65 2.99 -1.27
N LEU A 183 -21.42 4.22 -1.74
CA LEU A 183 -22.43 4.98 -2.48
C LEU A 183 -22.88 4.25 -3.76
N CYS A 184 -21.92 3.75 -4.53
CA CYS A 184 -22.20 3.00 -5.75
C CYS A 184 -22.90 1.68 -5.47
N LEU A 185 -22.54 0.98 -4.38
CA LEU A 185 -23.22 -0.23 -3.92
C LEU A 185 -24.69 0.05 -3.58
N ASP A 186 -24.98 1.10 -2.80
CA ASP A 186 -26.36 1.47 -2.46
C ASP A 186 -27.17 1.77 -3.72
N LEU A 187 -26.58 2.51 -4.66
CA LEU A 187 -27.23 2.79 -5.95
C LEU A 187 -27.45 1.53 -6.79
N ALA A 188 -26.47 0.62 -6.84
CA ALA A 188 -26.59 -0.64 -7.59
C ALA A 188 -27.72 -1.51 -7.05
N ILE A 189 -27.79 -1.66 -5.73
CA ILE A 189 -28.85 -2.46 -5.07
C ILE A 189 -30.21 -1.79 -5.23
N ALA A 190 -30.30 -0.46 -5.06
CA ALA A 190 -31.58 0.27 -5.15
C ALA A 190 -32.11 0.36 -6.59
N LYS A 191 -31.24 0.56 -7.57
CA LYS A 191 -31.63 0.80 -8.97
C LYS A 191 -31.66 -0.47 -9.81
N ARG A 192 -30.87 -1.50 -9.44
CA ARG A 192 -30.75 -2.79 -10.13
C ARG A 192 -30.49 -2.66 -11.64
N ARG A 193 -29.61 -1.72 -12.02
CA ARG A 193 -29.22 -1.44 -13.41
C ARG A 193 -27.73 -1.65 -13.60
N ALA A 194 -27.36 -2.19 -14.76
CA ALA A 194 -25.97 -2.49 -15.11
C ALA A 194 -24.97 -1.33 -14.91
N PRO A 195 -25.27 -0.06 -15.24
CA PRO A 195 -24.34 1.04 -14.99
C PRO A 195 -23.93 1.20 -13.52
N TYR A 196 -24.87 1.05 -12.58
CA TYR A 196 -24.56 1.19 -11.16
C TYR A 196 -23.82 -0.04 -10.63
N PHE A 197 -24.10 -1.24 -11.19
CA PHE A 197 -23.35 -2.44 -10.90
C PHE A 197 -21.89 -2.31 -11.34
N LEU A 198 -21.65 -1.85 -12.57
CA LEU A 198 -20.32 -1.58 -13.11
C LEU A 198 -19.56 -0.58 -12.21
N LEU A 199 -20.20 0.55 -11.89
CA LEU A 199 -19.58 1.57 -11.03
C LEU A 199 -19.24 1.04 -9.63
N ALA A 200 -20.10 0.20 -9.04
CA ALA A 200 -19.83 -0.42 -7.75
C ALA A 200 -18.63 -1.40 -7.83
N ALA A 201 -18.60 -2.27 -8.84
CA ALA A 201 -17.50 -3.21 -9.04
C ALA A 201 -16.17 -2.49 -9.26
N LEU A 202 -16.16 -1.46 -10.11
CA LEU A 202 -14.97 -0.63 -10.35
C LEU A 202 -14.52 0.12 -9.09
N ALA A 203 -15.43 0.69 -8.30
CA ALA A 203 -15.10 1.43 -7.10
C ALA A 203 -14.52 0.51 -6.00
N PHE A 204 -15.06 -0.70 -5.82
CA PHE A 204 -14.48 -1.69 -4.91
C PHE A 204 -13.11 -2.18 -5.38
N ALA A 205 -12.96 -2.49 -6.67
CA ALA A 205 -11.67 -2.86 -7.26
C ALA A 205 -10.63 -1.73 -7.06
N ALA A 206 -11.01 -0.47 -7.34
CA ALA A 206 -10.15 0.68 -7.15
C ALA A 206 -9.75 0.87 -5.68
N THR A 207 -10.68 0.71 -4.73
CA THR A 207 -10.38 0.80 -3.30
C THR A 207 -9.33 -0.24 -2.91
N ALA A 208 -9.53 -1.50 -3.29
CA ALA A 208 -8.64 -2.60 -2.94
C ALA A 208 -7.25 -2.46 -3.58
N THR A 209 -7.19 -2.04 -4.86
CA THR A 209 -5.93 -1.87 -5.59
C THR A 209 -5.20 -0.55 -5.30
N THR A 210 -5.74 0.29 -4.41
CA THR A 210 -5.09 1.51 -3.94
C THR A 210 -4.33 1.30 -2.63
N ASN A 211 -4.87 0.49 -1.70
CA ASN A 211 -4.26 0.28 -0.38
C ASN A 211 -4.78 -1.01 0.26
N TRP A 212 -3.89 -1.74 0.97
CA TRP A 212 -4.25 -2.99 1.67
C TRP A 212 -5.27 -2.79 2.79
N LEU A 213 -5.12 -1.70 3.58
CA LEU A 213 -6.08 -1.36 4.64
C LEU A 213 -7.45 -1.05 4.04
N GLY A 214 -7.48 -0.35 2.88
CA GLY A 214 -8.70 -0.10 2.15
C GLY A 214 -9.42 -1.37 1.68
N ALA A 215 -8.67 -2.39 1.26
CA ALA A 215 -9.24 -3.68 0.90
C ALA A 215 -9.94 -4.35 2.10
N PHE A 216 -9.33 -4.31 3.28
CA PHE A 216 -9.95 -4.76 4.54
C PHE A 216 -11.15 -3.88 4.95
N ALA A 217 -11.02 -2.56 4.82
CA ALA A 217 -12.05 -1.61 5.19
C ALA A 217 -13.35 -1.79 4.38
N ILE A 218 -13.28 -2.37 3.17
CA ILE A 218 -14.47 -2.78 2.39
C ILE A 218 -15.37 -3.70 3.22
N VAL A 219 -14.81 -4.72 3.84
CA VAL A 219 -15.59 -5.65 4.68
C VAL A 219 -16.14 -4.93 5.92
N LEU A 220 -15.29 -4.12 6.56
CA LEU A 220 -15.63 -3.40 7.79
C LEU A 220 -16.74 -2.35 7.60
N ILE A 221 -16.94 -1.80 6.41
CA ILE A 221 -18.05 -0.87 6.13
C ILE A 221 -19.28 -1.59 5.56
N VAL A 222 -19.09 -2.63 4.74
CA VAL A 222 -20.19 -3.36 4.09
C VAL A 222 -20.98 -4.19 5.10
N VAL A 223 -20.33 -4.81 6.10
CA VAL A 223 -21.01 -5.60 7.12
C VAL A 223 -22.01 -4.76 7.94
N PRO A 224 -21.64 -3.64 8.59
CA PRO A 224 -22.59 -2.75 9.25
C PRO A 224 -23.70 -2.24 8.33
N TYR A 225 -23.33 -1.91 7.07
CA TYR A 225 -24.31 -1.45 6.10
C TYR A 225 -25.35 -2.53 5.77
N ALA A 226 -24.91 -3.76 5.46
CA ALA A 226 -25.81 -4.86 5.18
C ALA A 226 -26.70 -5.24 6.38
N LEU A 227 -26.11 -5.30 7.59
CA LEU A 227 -26.85 -5.53 8.82
C LEU A 227 -27.97 -4.48 9.04
N ALA A 228 -27.66 -3.20 8.81
CA ALA A 228 -28.62 -2.13 8.93
C ALA A 228 -29.83 -2.28 7.95
N GLN A 229 -29.62 -2.92 6.80
CA GLN A 229 -30.67 -3.16 5.81
C GLN A 229 -31.54 -4.39 6.13
N LEU A 230 -31.19 -5.22 7.11
CA LEU A 230 -32.00 -6.38 7.50
C LEU A 230 -33.27 -5.94 8.23
N GLY A 231 -34.43 -6.52 7.85
CA GLY A 231 -35.71 -6.26 8.50
C GLY A 231 -36.88 -6.77 7.64
N PRO A 232 -38.14 -6.68 8.11
CA PRO A 232 -39.30 -7.25 7.41
C PRO A 232 -39.55 -6.68 6.01
N ARG A 233 -39.13 -5.44 5.76
CA ARG A 233 -39.18 -4.76 4.45
C ARG A 233 -37.79 -4.45 3.90
N GLY A 234 -36.77 -5.07 4.46
CA GLY A 234 -35.36 -4.82 4.14
C GLY A 234 -34.82 -5.77 3.06
N TRP A 235 -33.51 -6.04 3.18
CA TRP A 235 -32.81 -6.92 2.24
C TRP A 235 -33.31 -8.35 2.31
N THR A 236 -33.43 -8.99 1.14
CA THR A 236 -33.69 -10.41 0.94
C THR A 236 -32.41 -11.09 0.46
N TRP A 237 -32.41 -12.43 0.36
CA TRP A 237 -31.29 -13.20 -0.17
C TRP A 237 -30.81 -12.69 -1.56
N ARG A 238 -31.70 -12.13 -2.39
CA ARG A 238 -31.34 -11.54 -3.69
C ARG A 238 -30.41 -10.34 -3.57
N HIS A 239 -30.53 -9.53 -2.54
CA HIS A 239 -29.63 -8.38 -2.31
C HIS A 239 -28.23 -8.86 -1.92
N PHE A 240 -28.15 -9.94 -1.10
CA PHE A 240 -26.87 -10.57 -0.79
C PHE A 240 -26.24 -11.23 -2.02
N ALA A 241 -27.04 -11.84 -2.89
CA ALA A 241 -26.54 -12.36 -4.17
C ALA A 241 -25.97 -11.22 -5.06
N TRP A 242 -26.65 -10.07 -5.13
CA TRP A 242 -26.13 -8.90 -5.83
C TRP A 242 -24.83 -8.38 -5.19
N LEU A 243 -24.76 -8.29 -3.87
CA LEU A 243 -23.55 -7.90 -3.15
C LEU A 243 -22.39 -8.85 -3.45
N ALA A 244 -22.62 -10.16 -3.36
CA ALA A 244 -21.63 -11.18 -3.67
C ALA A 244 -21.14 -11.08 -5.13
N LEU A 245 -22.07 -10.90 -6.08
CA LEU A 245 -21.73 -10.74 -7.49
C LEU A 245 -20.90 -9.48 -7.75
N ILE A 246 -21.20 -8.35 -7.09
CA ILE A 246 -20.39 -7.13 -7.15
C ILE A 246 -18.99 -7.40 -6.59
N GLY A 247 -18.88 -8.09 -5.44
CA GLY A 247 -17.60 -8.44 -4.82
C GLY A 247 -16.75 -9.35 -5.71
N VAL A 248 -17.36 -10.38 -6.30
CA VAL A 248 -16.68 -11.27 -7.27
C VAL A 248 -16.21 -10.50 -8.50
N ALA A 249 -17.09 -9.69 -9.09
CA ALA A 249 -16.72 -8.88 -10.26
C ALA A 249 -15.60 -7.88 -9.93
N ALA A 250 -15.63 -7.26 -8.75
CA ALA A 250 -14.58 -6.36 -8.28
C ALA A 250 -13.23 -7.07 -8.14
N TYR A 251 -13.23 -8.27 -7.53
CA TYR A 251 -12.01 -9.07 -7.40
C TYR A 251 -11.48 -9.56 -8.76
N CYS A 252 -12.36 -10.06 -9.64
CA CYS A 252 -11.96 -10.44 -10.99
C CYS A 252 -11.33 -9.28 -11.78
N LEU A 253 -11.85 -8.05 -11.63
CA LEU A 253 -11.24 -6.86 -12.23
C LEU A 253 -9.88 -6.51 -11.61
N ALA A 254 -9.74 -6.67 -10.29
CA ALA A 254 -8.52 -6.36 -9.55
C ALA A 254 -7.43 -7.43 -9.68
N MET A 255 -7.79 -8.66 -10.08
CA MET A 255 -6.92 -9.85 -10.03
C MET A 255 -5.56 -9.69 -10.73
N PRO A 256 -5.41 -9.00 -11.88
CA PRO A 256 -4.08 -8.78 -12.47
C PRO A 256 -3.16 -7.89 -11.63
N LEU A 257 -3.74 -7.03 -10.80
CA LEU A 257 -3.01 -6.11 -9.89
C LEU A 257 -2.91 -6.66 -8.46
N MET A 258 -3.69 -7.70 -8.15
CA MET A 258 -3.75 -8.35 -6.83
C MET A 258 -4.06 -9.84 -6.99
N PRO A 259 -3.15 -10.63 -7.61
CA PRO A 259 -3.37 -12.06 -7.80
C PRO A 259 -3.36 -12.81 -6.45
N PRO A 260 -3.91 -14.02 -6.37
CA PRO A 260 -3.93 -14.85 -5.16
C PRO A 260 -2.54 -15.04 -4.52
N SER A 261 -1.48 -15.20 -5.33
CA SER A 261 -0.09 -15.30 -4.86
C SER A 261 0.36 -14.06 -4.08
N THR A 262 -0.03 -12.87 -4.50
CA THR A 262 0.25 -11.62 -3.77
C THR A 262 -0.43 -11.62 -2.39
N ILE A 263 -1.68 -12.09 -2.30
CA ILE A 263 -2.38 -12.22 -1.01
C ILE A 263 -1.65 -13.23 -0.11
N ALA A 264 -1.17 -14.34 -0.67
CA ALA A 264 -0.38 -15.34 0.09
C ALA A 264 0.94 -14.76 0.61
N VAL A 265 1.65 -13.96 -0.19
CA VAL A 265 2.88 -13.25 0.23
C VAL A 265 2.59 -12.28 1.38
N LEU A 266 1.48 -11.52 1.30
CA LEU A 266 1.08 -10.63 2.40
C LEU A 266 0.77 -11.40 3.69
N GLN A 267 0.07 -12.53 3.60
CA GLN A 267 -0.20 -13.38 4.75
C GLN A 267 1.08 -13.96 5.36
N MET A 268 2.04 -14.36 4.52
CA MET A 268 3.36 -14.82 4.96
C MET A 268 4.12 -13.72 5.74
N ASN A 269 4.09 -12.48 5.24
CA ASN A 269 4.79 -11.34 5.84
C ASN A 269 4.02 -10.69 7.00
N ALA A 270 2.76 -11.04 7.23
CA ALA A 270 1.91 -10.40 8.23
C ALA A 270 2.51 -10.41 9.64
N LYS A 271 3.19 -11.50 10.01
CA LYS A 271 3.87 -11.63 11.30
C LYS A 271 4.93 -10.55 11.54
N SER A 272 5.61 -10.12 10.48
CA SER A 272 6.69 -9.14 10.56
C SER A 272 6.22 -7.70 10.35
N THR A 273 5.07 -7.49 9.71
CA THR A 273 4.60 -6.15 9.33
C THR A 273 3.51 -5.57 10.22
N GLY A 274 2.92 -6.34 11.11
CA GLY A 274 1.80 -5.83 11.91
C GLY A 274 1.41 -6.69 13.09
N GLY A 275 2.27 -7.63 13.48
CA GLY A 275 2.08 -8.53 14.61
C GLY A 275 1.84 -9.99 14.22
N ASP A 276 2.07 -10.89 15.16
CA ASP A 276 1.84 -12.32 14.93
C ASP A 276 0.35 -12.64 14.91
N TYR A 277 -0.20 -12.83 13.72
CA TYR A 277 -1.59 -13.23 13.50
C TYR A 277 -1.79 -14.75 13.50
N SER A 278 -0.75 -15.56 13.75
CA SER A 278 -0.90 -17.02 13.79
C SER A 278 -1.80 -17.49 14.94
N SER A 279 -1.74 -16.78 16.06
CA SER A 279 -2.70 -16.96 17.17
C SER A 279 -4.07 -16.32 16.85
N ALA A 280 -4.11 -15.28 16.01
CA ALA A 280 -5.34 -14.59 15.65
C ALA A 280 -6.25 -15.41 14.73
N TYR A 281 -5.76 -16.47 14.06
CA TYR A 281 -6.64 -17.28 13.22
C TYR A 281 -7.67 -18.06 14.07
N ARG A 282 -7.26 -18.63 15.20
CA ARG A 282 -8.20 -19.27 16.15
C ARG A 282 -8.98 -18.25 16.99
N SER A 283 -8.32 -17.21 17.49
CA SER A 283 -8.98 -16.13 18.23
C SER A 283 -9.75 -15.20 17.32
N GLY A 284 -9.37 -15.04 16.04
CA GLY A 284 -10.06 -14.21 15.06
C GLY A 284 -11.46 -14.73 14.71
N LEU A 285 -11.66 -16.05 14.64
CA LEU A 285 -12.99 -16.63 14.51
C LEU A 285 -13.85 -16.35 15.76
N LEU A 286 -13.25 -16.47 16.96
CA LEU A 286 -13.93 -16.16 18.21
C LEU A 286 -14.29 -14.67 18.30
N TRP A 287 -13.31 -13.78 18.13
CA TRP A 287 -13.53 -12.34 18.18
C TRP A 287 -14.45 -11.86 17.06
N GLY A 288 -14.30 -12.38 15.84
CA GLY A 288 -15.21 -12.10 14.74
C GLY A 288 -16.65 -12.50 15.06
N SER A 289 -16.86 -13.67 15.67
CA SER A 289 -18.17 -14.12 16.12
C SER A 289 -18.74 -13.23 17.23
N VAL A 290 -17.93 -12.89 18.24
CA VAL A 290 -18.34 -11.98 19.33
C VAL A 290 -18.73 -10.61 18.77
N ILE A 291 -17.96 -10.05 17.85
CA ILE A 291 -18.27 -8.77 17.20
C ILE A 291 -19.58 -8.85 16.41
N LEU A 292 -19.76 -9.92 15.62
CA LEU A 292 -20.99 -10.11 14.85
C LEU A 292 -22.22 -10.27 15.76
N ILE A 293 -22.09 -10.97 16.87
CA ILE A 293 -23.16 -11.09 17.89
C ILE A 293 -23.44 -9.73 18.51
N ALA A 294 -22.43 -8.95 18.87
CA ALA A 294 -22.60 -7.60 19.40
C ALA A 294 -23.30 -6.67 18.40
N LEU A 295 -22.84 -6.68 17.14
CA LEU A 295 -23.50 -5.90 16.07
C LEU A 295 -24.96 -6.33 15.87
N ALA A 296 -25.26 -7.63 15.89
CA ALA A 296 -26.61 -8.15 15.78
C ALA A 296 -27.48 -7.77 16.98
N ALA A 297 -26.93 -7.78 18.20
CA ALA A 297 -27.63 -7.31 19.40
C ALA A 297 -27.94 -5.82 19.34
N ILE A 298 -26.96 -4.97 18.98
CA ILE A 298 -27.16 -3.52 18.78
C ILE A 298 -28.23 -3.30 17.70
N LYS A 299 -28.12 -3.98 16.56
CA LYS A 299 -29.11 -3.93 15.49
C LYS A 299 -30.52 -4.26 16.00
N THR A 300 -30.64 -5.32 16.80
CA THR A 300 -31.93 -5.76 17.34
C THR A 300 -32.53 -4.75 18.31
N ALA A 301 -31.70 -4.17 19.17
CA ALA A 301 -32.13 -3.09 20.07
C ALA A 301 -32.61 -1.86 19.30
N MET A 302 -31.99 -1.58 18.16
CA MET A 302 -32.28 -0.42 17.31
C MET A 302 -33.29 -0.71 16.18
N ARG A 303 -33.98 -1.87 16.18
CA ARG A 303 -34.86 -2.30 15.08
C ARG A 303 -35.98 -1.32 14.69
N LYS A 304 -36.36 -0.39 15.60
CA LYS A 304 -37.37 0.64 15.36
C LYS A 304 -36.80 1.90 14.68
N LEU A 305 -35.47 2.06 14.64
CA LEU A 305 -34.83 3.22 14.03
C LEU A 305 -34.68 3.04 12.51
N ALA A 306 -34.53 4.15 11.80
CA ALA A 306 -34.30 4.14 10.36
C ALA A 306 -32.96 3.44 9.99
N PRO A 307 -32.88 2.74 8.83
CA PRO A 307 -31.68 1.99 8.44
C PRO A 307 -30.39 2.83 8.42
N HIS A 308 -30.46 4.08 7.97
CA HIS A 308 -29.29 4.96 7.95
C HIS A 308 -28.75 5.32 9.35
N LEU A 309 -29.64 5.41 10.35
CA LEU A 309 -29.23 5.63 11.75
C LEU A 309 -28.62 4.34 12.34
N GLN A 310 -29.22 3.17 12.03
CA GLN A 310 -28.66 1.89 12.42
C GLN A 310 -27.25 1.70 11.82
N PHE A 311 -27.08 1.99 10.52
CA PHE A 311 -25.78 1.93 9.86
C PHE A 311 -24.76 2.85 10.55
N ALA A 312 -25.12 4.10 10.81
CA ALA A 312 -24.22 5.06 11.44
C ALA A 312 -23.72 4.58 12.81
N VAL A 313 -24.62 4.01 13.64
CA VAL A 313 -24.25 3.47 14.96
C VAL A 313 -23.40 2.21 14.85
N LEU A 314 -23.81 1.25 14.00
CA LEU A 314 -23.07 0.00 13.82
C LEU A 314 -21.67 0.24 13.28
N PHE A 315 -21.53 1.14 12.31
CA PHE A 315 -20.25 1.47 11.71
C PHE A 315 -19.33 2.22 12.68
N ALA A 316 -19.88 3.22 13.40
CA ALA A 316 -19.13 3.94 14.42
C ALA A 316 -18.70 3.02 15.58
N PHE A 317 -19.59 2.13 16.04
CA PHE A 317 -19.25 1.14 17.05
C PHE A 317 -18.11 0.23 16.59
N LEU A 318 -18.23 -0.36 15.40
CA LEU A 318 -17.21 -1.29 14.87
C LEU A 318 -15.85 -0.61 14.72
N MET A 319 -15.80 0.57 14.08
CA MET A 319 -14.55 1.27 13.85
C MET A 319 -13.91 1.77 15.15
N SER A 320 -14.73 2.27 16.09
CA SER A 320 -14.25 2.67 17.43
C SER A 320 -13.74 1.46 18.22
N LEU A 321 -14.45 0.33 18.18
CA LEU A 321 -14.01 -0.90 18.84
C LEU A 321 -12.64 -1.34 18.33
N ILE A 322 -12.44 -1.39 17.01
CA ILE A 322 -11.17 -1.82 16.41
C ILE A 322 -10.03 -0.89 16.81
N ALA A 323 -10.19 0.43 16.59
CA ALA A 323 -9.12 1.38 16.82
C ALA A 323 -8.81 1.60 18.31
N LEU A 324 -9.84 1.65 19.16
CA LEU A 324 -9.67 1.95 20.59
C LEU A 324 -9.28 0.72 21.43
N ALA A 325 -9.68 -0.51 21.02
CA ALA A 325 -9.22 -1.71 21.68
C ALA A 325 -7.69 -1.86 21.55
N ASP A 326 -7.16 -1.57 20.38
CA ASP A 326 -5.71 -1.58 20.14
C ASP A 326 -5.03 -0.42 20.90
N ALA A 327 -5.52 0.80 20.72
CA ALA A 327 -4.91 1.98 21.34
C ALA A 327 -4.90 1.96 22.87
N TRP A 328 -5.96 1.44 23.52
CA TRP A 328 -6.10 1.47 24.98
C TRP A 328 -5.68 0.20 25.69
N LYS A 329 -5.78 -0.93 25.01
CA LYS A 329 -5.59 -2.26 25.62
C LYS A 329 -4.56 -3.13 24.88
N GLN A 330 -3.98 -2.64 23.79
CA GLN A 330 -3.06 -3.39 22.93
C GLN A 330 -3.69 -4.69 22.38
N ILE A 331 -5.03 -4.66 22.16
CA ILE A 331 -5.79 -5.77 21.59
C ILE A 331 -6.01 -5.50 20.11
N ALA A 332 -5.15 -6.05 19.27
CA ALA A 332 -5.29 -5.96 17.81
C ALA A 332 -6.35 -6.95 17.32
N ILE A 333 -7.57 -6.47 17.07
CA ILE A 333 -8.70 -7.27 16.55
C ILE A 333 -8.49 -7.61 15.06
N VAL A 334 -7.86 -6.70 14.34
CA VAL A 334 -7.52 -6.81 12.91
C VAL A 334 -6.06 -6.36 12.72
N PRO A 335 -5.41 -6.76 11.62
CA PRO A 335 -4.08 -6.28 11.29
C PRO A 335 -3.99 -4.75 11.32
N MET A 336 -2.93 -4.22 11.97
CA MET A 336 -2.68 -2.78 12.06
C MET A 336 -3.89 -1.97 12.61
N ALA A 337 -4.57 -2.50 13.62
CA ALA A 337 -5.87 -2.03 14.11
C ALA A 337 -5.90 -0.52 14.41
N VAL A 338 -4.84 0.04 14.99
CA VAL A 338 -4.75 1.48 15.28
C VAL A 338 -4.86 2.36 14.02
N ARG A 339 -4.43 1.87 12.86
CA ARG A 339 -4.48 2.66 11.60
C ARG A 339 -5.91 2.95 11.13
N TYR A 340 -6.88 2.14 11.53
CA TYR A 340 -8.31 2.38 11.23
C TYR A 340 -8.91 3.57 12.00
N HIS A 341 -8.10 4.34 12.74
CA HIS A 341 -8.55 5.59 13.35
C HIS A 341 -9.07 6.62 12.32
N LEU A 342 -8.61 6.58 11.06
CA LEU A 342 -9.10 7.46 10.00
C LEU A 342 -10.52 7.08 9.56
N GLU A 343 -10.82 5.78 9.44
CA GLU A 343 -12.19 5.27 9.20
C GLU A 343 -13.09 5.50 10.42
N MET A 344 -12.55 5.43 11.64
CA MET A 344 -13.28 5.80 12.85
C MET A 344 -13.70 7.28 12.81
N GLU A 345 -12.82 8.21 12.41
CA GLU A 345 -13.18 9.63 12.23
C GLU A 345 -14.33 9.81 11.24
N MET A 346 -14.27 9.12 10.09
CA MET A 346 -15.35 9.13 9.11
C MET A 346 -16.67 8.57 9.67
N ALA A 347 -16.61 7.45 10.39
CA ALA A 347 -17.77 6.80 10.98
C ALA A 347 -18.42 7.67 12.05
N LEU A 348 -17.63 8.31 12.91
CA LEU A 348 -18.10 9.24 13.93
C LEU A 348 -18.69 10.51 13.31
N ALA A 349 -18.10 11.04 12.23
CA ALA A 349 -18.68 12.18 11.51
C ALA A 349 -20.06 11.86 10.92
N ILE A 350 -20.23 10.66 10.34
CA ILE A 350 -21.53 10.16 9.89
C ILE A 350 -22.50 10.07 11.07
N LEU A 351 -22.09 9.45 12.18
CA LEU A 351 -22.94 9.25 13.35
C LEU A 351 -23.44 10.57 13.91
N ILE A 352 -22.55 11.52 14.17
CA ILE A 352 -22.90 12.85 14.73
C ILE A 352 -23.89 13.57 13.80
N ALA A 353 -23.62 13.59 12.51
CA ALA A 353 -24.47 14.28 11.54
C ALA A 353 -25.86 13.64 11.41
N VAL A 354 -25.94 12.30 11.40
CA VAL A 354 -27.21 11.56 11.26
C VAL A 354 -28.03 11.65 12.54
N VAL A 355 -27.41 11.58 13.72
CA VAL A 355 -28.08 11.78 15.00
C VAL A 355 -28.59 13.21 15.11
N ALA A 356 -27.75 14.22 14.82
CA ALA A 356 -28.19 15.63 14.83
C ALA A 356 -29.36 15.85 13.87
N HIS A 357 -29.32 15.21 12.68
CA HIS A 357 -30.46 15.27 11.76
C HIS A 357 -31.72 14.64 12.34
N ALA A 358 -31.64 13.49 12.99
CA ALA A 358 -32.78 12.81 13.58
C ALA A 358 -33.43 13.67 14.71
N LEU A 359 -32.59 14.36 15.50
CA LEU A 359 -33.07 15.24 16.58
C LEU A 359 -33.66 16.56 16.09
N LEU A 360 -33.18 17.08 14.96
CA LEU A 360 -33.51 18.41 14.46
C LEU A 360 -34.53 18.40 13.30
N ARG A 361 -34.82 17.25 12.67
CA ARG A 361 -35.67 17.19 11.48
C ARG A 361 -37.07 17.76 11.68
N ASP A 362 -37.65 17.53 12.87
CA ASP A 362 -39.01 17.94 13.22
C ASP A 362 -39.04 19.30 13.94
N ARG A 363 -37.88 19.94 14.11
CA ARG A 363 -37.78 21.27 14.74
C ARG A 363 -38.01 22.39 13.72
N PRO A 364 -38.47 23.55 14.15
CA PRO A 364 -38.66 24.76 13.34
C PRO A 364 -37.40 25.10 12.52
N ARG A 365 -37.61 25.72 11.36
CA ARG A 365 -36.48 26.07 10.44
C ARG A 365 -35.43 26.97 11.11
N TRP A 366 -35.86 27.87 12.00
CA TRP A 366 -34.94 28.75 12.71
C TRP A 366 -34.02 28.00 13.68
N ILE A 367 -34.51 26.95 14.39
CA ILE A 367 -33.68 26.12 15.26
C ILE A 367 -32.61 25.39 14.43
N ARG A 368 -32.96 24.82 13.28
CA ARG A 368 -32.00 24.16 12.37
C ARG A 368 -30.96 25.14 11.83
N ALA A 369 -31.39 26.35 11.45
CA ALA A 369 -30.49 27.40 11.00
C ALA A 369 -29.56 27.88 12.13
N ALA A 370 -30.08 28.08 13.32
CA ALA A 370 -29.29 28.43 14.50
C ALA A 370 -28.28 27.34 14.86
N SER A 371 -28.68 26.06 14.85
CA SER A 371 -27.78 24.94 15.11
C SER A 371 -26.64 24.87 14.07
N LEU A 372 -26.93 25.09 12.78
CA LEU A 372 -25.90 25.16 11.74
C LEU A 372 -24.99 26.38 11.95
N ALA A 373 -25.53 27.53 12.26
CA ALA A 373 -24.75 28.74 12.54
C ALA A 373 -23.82 28.54 13.75
N THR A 374 -24.32 27.93 14.82
CA THR A 374 -23.52 27.59 16.02
C THR A 374 -22.40 26.62 15.66
N LEU A 375 -22.67 25.57 14.85
CA LEU A 375 -21.64 24.65 14.38
C LEU A 375 -20.58 25.37 13.54
N LEU A 376 -21.00 26.21 12.59
CA LEU A 376 -20.08 27.00 11.76
C LEU A 376 -19.20 27.92 12.60
N LEU A 377 -19.77 28.60 13.60
CA LEU A 377 -19.01 29.42 14.53
C LEU A 377 -18.02 28.58 15.36
N ALA A 378 -18.47 27.44 15.89
CA ALA A 378 -17.61 26.51 16.64
C ALA A 378 -16.44 25.96 15.81
N LEU A 379 -16.62 25.76 14.50
CA LEU A 379 -15.58 25.25 13.60
C LEU A 379 -14.59 26.33 13.13
N ILE A 380 -14.81 27.63 13.41
CA ILE A 380 -13.85 28.69 13.04
C ILE A 380 -12.48 28.43 13.65
N VAL A 381 -12.45 28.06 14.94
CA VAL A 381 -11.18 27.80 15.65
C VAL A 381 -10.49 26.55 15.10
N PRO A 382 -11.12 25.36 15.01
CA PRO A 382 -10.53 24.21 14.36
C PRO A 382 -9.97 24.51 12.96
N ILE A 383 -10.76 25.10 12.05
CA ILE A 383 -10.33 25.43 10.69
C ILE A 383 -9.09 26.36 10.68
N ARG A 384 -9.05 27.35 11.57
CA ARG A 384 -7.86 28.21 11.71
C ARG A 384 -6.65 27.42 12.20
N MET A 385 -6.84 26.53 13.15
CA MET A 385 -5.78 25.67 13.69
C MET A 385 -5.29 24.67 12.64
N ASP A 386 -6.20 24.03 11.90
CA ASP A 386 -5.87 23.17 10.75
C ASP A 386 -5.00 23.91 9.74
N ARG A 387 -5.40 25.13 9.39
CA ARG A 387 -4.63 25.93 8.43
C ARG A 387 -3.27 26.39 8.97
N LYS A 388 -3.20 26.72 10.27
CA LYS A 388 -1.94 27.06 10.94
C LYS A 388 -0.99 25.87 10.93
N TYR A 389 -1.46 24.70 11.29
CA TYR A 389 -0.72 23.44 11.29
C TYR A 389 -0.24 23.09 9.88
N ALA A 390 -1.15 23.11 8.90
CA ALA A 390 -0.84 22.80 7.51
C ALA A 390 0.29 23.69 6.95
N ARG A 391 0.28 25.01 7.25
CA ARG A 391 1.40 25.90 6.83
C ARG A 391 2.73 25.56 7.48
N GLY A 392 2.73 24.97 8.67
CA GLY A 392 3.94 24.49 9.35
C GLY A 392 4.43 23.16 8.76
N LEU A 393 3.48 22.26 8.47
CA LEU A 393 3.73 20.93 7.93
C LEU A 393 4.16 20.97 6.46
N LEU A 394 3.46 21.77 5.64
CA LEU A 394 3.63 21.82 4.18
C LEU A 394 4.67 22.88 3.80
N ARG A 395 5.92 22.56 4.04
CA ARG A 395 7.07 23.40 3.65
C ARG A 395 7.93 22.61 2.66
N SER A 396 8.43 23.28 1.65
CA SER A 396 9.41 22.69 0.73
C SER A 396 10.74 22.48 1.41
N VAL A 397 11.44 21.43 1.04
CA VAL A 397 12.82 21.17 1.42
C VAL A 397 13.72 21.22 0.18
N ASP A 398 14.95 21.65 0.35
CA ASP A 398 16.01 21.39 -0.62
C ASP A 398 16.41 19.92 -0.50
N ILE A 399 15.89 19.10 -1.40
CA ILE A 399 16.11 17.66 -1.37
C ILE A 399 17.60 17.30 -1.48
N GLN A 400 18.40 18.09 -2.19
CA GLN A 400 19.83 17.84 -2.38
C GLN A 400 20.63 17.96 -1.08
N SER A 401 20.09 18.66 -0.09
CA SER A 401 20.71 18.76 1.24
C SER A 401 20.51 17.52 2.11
N THR A 402 19.56 16.65 1.76
CA THR A 402 19.19 15.45 2.55
C THR A 402 20.18 14.31 2.36
N ILE A 403 20.37 13.50 3.39
CA ILE A 403 21.24 12.32 3.32
C ILE A 403 20.69 11.26 2.35
N GLU A 404 19.37 11.15 2.24
CA GLU A 404 18.68 10.23 1.34
C GLU A 404 19.02 10.54 -0.13
N TRP A 405 18.98 11.81 -0.50
CA TRP A 405 19.35 12.22 -1.86
C TRP A 405 20.85 12.06 -2.10
N LYS A 406 21.71 12.49 -1.17
CA LYS A 406 23.18 12.41 -1.29
C LYS A 406 23.65 10.96 -1.50
N THR A 407 23.12 10.01 -0.70
CA THR A 407 23.46 8.60 -0.83
C THR A 407 22.99 8.02 -2.16
N ALA A 408 21.74 8.28 -2.57
CA ALA A 408 21.20 7.81 -3.84
C ALA A 408 21.93 8.43 -5.05
N ASN A 409 22.27 9.72 -4.97
CA ASN A 409 23.02 10.41 -6.01
C ASN A 409 24.46 9.87 -6.14
N TRP A 410 25.12 9.57 -5.04
CA TRP A 410 26.43 8.93 -5.06
C TRP A 410 26.34 7.52 -5.67
N LEU A 411 25.31 6.75 -5.33
CA LEU A 411 25.08 5.42 -5.92
C LEU A 411 24.90 5.51 -7.44
N ASN A 412 24.22 6.52 -7.97
CA ASN A 412 24.05 6.69 -9.41
C ASN A 412 25.36 7.02 -10.17
N HIS A 413 26.29 7.73 -9.55
CA HIS A 413 27.46 8.30 -10.25
C HIS A 413 28.78 7.67 -9.82
N GLY A 414 28.90 7.24 -8.58
CA GLY A 414 30.13 6.69 -7.99
C GLY A 414 30.12 5.18 -7.78
N TRP A 415 28.94 4.53 -7.87
CA TRP A 415 28.79 3.09 -7.68
C TRP A 415 28.65 2.35 -9.00
N THR A 416 29.54 1.40 -9.23
CA THR A 416 29.54 0.53 -10.42
C THR A 416 29.22 -0.93 -10.08
N GLY A 417 28.89 -1.20 -8.82
CA GLY A 417 28.55 -2.53 -8.32
C GLY A 417 27.05 -2.84 -8.49
N GLY A 418 26.66 -3.99 -7.92
CA GLY A 418 25.28 -4.48 -7.95
C GLY A 418 24.43 -3.96 -6.78
N ARG A 419 23.63 -4.87 -6.22
CA ARG A 419 22.65 -4.61 -5.17
C ARG A 419 23.29 -4.02 -3.90
N VAL A 420 22.55 -3.11 -3.27
CA VAL A 420 22.95 -2.47 -2.02
C VAL A 420 21.96 -2.76 -0.89
N LEU A 421 22.35 -2.49 0.35
CA LEU A 421 21.43 -2.40 1.50
C LEU A 421 21.60 -1.03 2.14
N MET A 422 20.57 -0.19 2.11
CA MET A 422 20.59 1.14 2.70
C MET A 422 19.78 1.16 4.01
N PRO A 423 20.14 2.02 5.00
CA PRO A 423 19.46 2.07 6.29
C PRO A 423 18.25 2.99 6.27
N GLY A 424 17.21 2.65 7.04
CA GLY A 424 16.14 3.54 7.45
C GLY A 424 15.48 4.33 6.31
N SER A 425 15.36 5.64 6.46
CA SER A 425 14.77 6.52 5.46
C SER A 425 15.52 6.51 4.12
N SER A 426 16.83 6.30 4.13
CA SER A 426 17.59 6.16 2.87
C SER A 426 17.07 4.97 2.04
N ALA A 427 16.65 3.87 2.66
CA ALA A 427 16.03 2.75 1.95
C ALA A 427 14.67 3.12 1.34
N PHE A 428 13.84 3.92 2.05
CA PHE A 428 12.54 4.35 1.50
C PHE A 428 12.68 5.27 0.29
N TRP A 429 13.70 6.13 0.29
CA TRP A 429 13.91 7.11 -0.77
C TRP A 429 14.84 6.64 -1.89
N GLN A 430 15.53 5.51 -1.72
CA GLN A 430 16.46 4.97 -2.72
C GLN A 430 15.83 4.93 -4.12
N GLY A 431 14.68 4.26 -4.26
CA GLY A 431 14.00 4.12 -5.54
C GLY A 431 13.44 5.43 -6.12
N ALA A 432 13.25 6.47 -5.30
CA ALA A 432 12.82 7.79 -5.79
C ALA A 432 13.92 8.49 -6.59
N PHE A 433 15.19 8.22 -6.29
CA PHE A 433 16.33 8.94 -6.85
C PHE A 433 17.32 8.05 -7.62
N SER A 434 17.28 6.73 -7.46
CA SER A 434 18.26 5.80 -8.02
C SER A 434 17.61 4.54 -8.59
N ASP A 435 18.25 3.96 -9.63
CA ASP A 435 17.91 2.65 -10.21
C ASP A 435 18.81 1.52 -9.68
N VAL A 436 19.66 1.80 -8.70
CA VAL A 436 20.48 0.78 -8.05
C VAL A 436 19.59 -0.13 -7.21
N PRO A 437 19.57 -1.46 -7.46
CA PRO A 437 18.75 -2.38 -6.69
C PRO A 437 19.15 -2.42 -5.22
N GLN A 438 18.17 -2.58 -4.33
CA GLN A 438 18.44 -2.75 -2.90
C GLN A 438 17.78 -4.02 -2.34
N LEU A 439 18.41 -4.63 -1.34
CA LEU A 439 17.90 -5.85 -0.72
C LEU A 439 16.68 -5.59 0.19
N TRP A 440 16.53 -4.40 0.72
CA TRP A 440 15.50 -4.04 1.69
C TRP A 440 14.88 -2.69 1.32
N GLY A 441 13.70 -2.40 1.81
CA GLY A 441 13.05 -1.10 1.58
C GLY A 441 11.54 -1.13 1.70
N PHE A 442 10.89 -2.29 1.52
CA PHE A 442 9.45 -2.43 1.68
C PHE A 442 9.08 -3.82 2.19
N ASP A 443 8.75 -3.90 3.46
CA ASP A 443 8.53 -5.15 4.21
C ASP A 443 7.48 -6.08 3.61
N GLN A 444 6.47 -5.50 2.96
CA GLN A 444 5.34 -6.27 2.44
C GLN A 444 5.67 -7.00 1.13
N ALA A 445 6.72 -6.57 0.43
CA ALA A 445 7.12 -7.07 -0.88
C ALA A 445 8.12 -8.25 -0.83
N VAL A 446 8.47 -8.74 0.35
CA VAL A 446 9.40 -9.86 0.51
C VAL A 446 8.72 -11.15 0.06
N THR A 447 9.17 -11.71 -1.05
CA THR A 447 8.61 -12.93 -1.64
C THR A 447 9.13 -14.20 -1.02
N ASP A 448 10.32 -14.17 -0.42
CA ASP A 448 10.90 -15.29 0.32
C ASP A 448 11.08 -14.97 1.79
N TYR A 449 10.60 -15.85 2.66
CA TYR A 449 10.70 -15.68 4.11
C TYR A 449 12.14 -15.72 4.62
N THR A 450 13.09 -16.24 3.85
CA THR A 450 14.51 -16.35 4.25
C THR A 450 15.15 -14.98 4.45
N ILE A 451 14.75 -13.95 3.68
CA ILE A 451 15.20 -12.57 3.90
C ILE A 451 14.76 -12.09 5.29
N ARG A 452 13.56 -12.48 5.76
CA ARG A 452 13.07 -12.17 7.12
C ARG A 452 13.88 -12.86 8.19
N VAL A 453 14.29 -14.10 7.94
CA VAL A 453 15.20 -14.83 8.85
C VAL A 453 16.53 -14.09 8.98
N ALA A 454 17.08 -13.62 7.86
CA ALA A 454 18.34 -12.88 7.79
C ALA A 454 18.27 -11.49 8.46
N GLU A 455 17.09 -10.85 8.50
CA GLU A 455 16.89 -9.51 9.07
C GLU A 455 17.41 -9.40 10.52
N PHE A 456 17.27 -10.45 11.31
CA PHE A 456 17.81 -10.48 12.66
C PHE A 456 19.34 -10.26 12.66
N ALA A 457 20.06 -10.98 11.80
CA ALA A 457 21.50 -10.80 11.63
C ALA A 457 21.86 -9.41 11.10
N PHE A 458 21.02 -8.83 10.21
CA PHE A 458 21.28 -7.50 9.67
C PHE A 458 21.27 -6.44 10.77
N TYR A 459 20.26 -6.44 11.64
CA TYR A 459 19.93 -5.28 12.45
C TYR A 459 19.91 -5.52 13.95
N ASN A 460 19.56 -6.73 14.40
CA ASN A 460 19.11 -6.98 15.78
C ASN A 460 20.08 -7.77 16.65
N THR A 461 21.23 -8.17 16.11
CA THR A 461 22.23 -8.92 16.88
C THR A 461 22.81 -8.08 18.02
N ASP A 462 23.06 -8.69 19.16
CA ASP A 462 23.66 -8.02 20.30
C ASP A 462 25.09 -7.55 19.95
N PRO A 463 25.47 -6.29 20.25
CA PRO A 463 26.82 -5.81 20.01
C PRO A 463 27.94 -6.60 20.70
N ALA A 464 27.58 -7.35 21.76
CA ALA A 464 28.52 -8.25 22.46
C ALA A 464 28.77 -9.57 21.71
N PHE A 465 28.01 -9.86 20.64
CA PHE A 465 28.21 -11.08 19.85
C PHE A 465 29.43 -10.93 18.92
N PRO A 466 30.51 -11.72 19.12
CA PRO A 466 31.80 -11.45 18.48
C PRO A 466 31.77 -11.57 16.94
N GLN A 467 30.90 -12.43 16.39
CA GLN A 467 30.81 -12.77 14.96
C GLN A 467 29.72 -12.02 14.23
N ASP A 468 29.09 -11.02 14.89
CA ASP A 468 27.94 -10.27 14.32
C ASP A 468 28.21 -9.73 12.91
N GLY A 469 29.36 -9.07 12.71
CA GLY A 469 29.72 -8.51 11.40
C GLY A 469 29.96 -9.59 10.35
N GLU A 470 30.70 -10.64 10.70
CA GLU A 470 31.07 -11.73 9.78
C GLU A 470 29.83 -12.53 9.32
N ASP A 471 28.96 -12.90 10.27
CA ASP A 471 27.70 -13.60 9.96
C ASP A 471 26.77 -12.76 9.09
N THR A 472 26.71 -11.46 9.33
CA THR A 472 25.95 -10.52 8.48
C THR A 472 26.53 -10.47 7.07
N VAL A 473 27.87 -10.43 6.93
CA VAL A 473 28.53 -10.42 5.62
C VAL A 473 28.28 -11.71 4.83
N LEU A 474 28.20 -12.87 5.50
CA LEU A 474 27.80 -14.12 4.82
C LEU A 474 26.42 -14.01 4.19
N TRP A 475 25.44 -13.48 4.93
CA TRP A 475 24.11 -13.22 4.38
C TRP A 475 24.12 -12.23 3.22
N PHE A 476 24.85 -11.12 3.37
CA PHE A 476 24.96 -10.13 2.29
C PHE A 476 25.50 -10.75 1.01
N LYS A 477 26.57 -11.53 1.10
CA LYS A 477 27.13 -12.22 -0.06
C LYS A 477 26.14 -13.23 -0.64
N ALA A 478 25.43 -13.99 0.20
CA ALA A 478 24.43 -14.96 -0.27
C ALA A 478 23.33 -14.28 -1.08
N PHE A 479 22.84 -13.13 -0.64
CA PHE A 479 21.80 -12.34 -1.35
C PHE A 479 22.36 -11.36 -2.40
N GLY A 480 23.66 -11.41 -2.73
CA GLY A 480 24.26 -10.57 -3.76
C GLY A 480 24.34 -9.08 -3.41
N VAL A 481 24.33 -8.73 -2.11
CA VAL A 481 24.60 -7.36 -1.65
C VAL A 481 26.09 -7.06 -1.79
N GLN A 482 26.40 -5.97 -2.45
CA GLN A 482 27.79 -5.55 -2.72
C GLN A 482 28.20 -4.26 -2.00
N ALA A 483 27.23 -3.51 -1.48
CA ALA A 483 27.51 -2.40 -0.57
C ALA A 483 26.42 -2.29 0.49
N VAL A 484 26.84 -1.85 1.68
CA VAL A 484 25.95 -1.67 2.83
C VAL A 484 26.13 -0.27 3.42
N GLY A 485 25.02 0.45 3.57
CA GLY A 485 24.98 1.73 4.27
C GLY A 485 24.73 1.53 5.76
N VAL A 486 25.42 2.30 6.58
CA VAL A 486 25.23 2.37 8.02
C VAL A 486 25.02 3.83 8.42
N ALA A 487 23.99 4.07 9.23
CA ALA A 487 23.71 5.36 9.84
C ALA A 487 23.94 5.27 11.35
N GLY A 488 24.92 6.00 11.86
CA GLY A 488 25.25 6.08 13.27
C GLY A 488 24.34 7.04 14.05
N PRO A 489 24.60 7.22 15.37
CA PRO A 489 23.73 8.01 16.24
C PRO A 489 23.54 9.46 15.82
N LEU A 490 24.57 10.09 15.24
CA LEU A 490 24.55 11.50 14.81
C LEU A 490 24.04 11.70 13.38
N SER A 491 23.75 10.62 12.65
CA SER A 491 23.16 10.68 11.30
C SER A 491 21.77 11.33 11.31
N ASN A 492 21.43 12.02 10.21
CA ASN A 492 20.09 12.55 9.96
C ASN A 492 19.11 11.50 9.38
N VAL A 493 19.58 10.29 9.06
CA VAL A 493 18.70 9.18 8.63
C VAL A 493 17.65 8.91 9.71
N VAL A 494 16.38 8.87 9.30
CA VAL A 494 15.27 8.50 10.17
C VAL A 494 15.14 6.96 10.18
N TRP A 495 14.78 6.37 11.32
CA TRP A 495 14.72 4.92 11.51
C TRP A 495 16.08 4.25 11.34
N LYS A 496 16.93 4.34 12.37
CA LYS A 496 18.25 3.71 12.40
C LYS A 496 18.10 2.25 12.81
N PRO A 497 18.18 1.30 11.87
CA PRO A 497 17.82 -0.10 12.16
C PRO A 497 18.93 -0.86 12.91
N TYR A 498 20.19 -0.43 12.76
CA TYR A 498 21.32 -1.17 13.32
C TYR A 498 21.43 -1.01 14.85
N ARG A 499 21.34 -2.10 15.58
CA ARG A 499 21.65 -2.14 17.01
C ARG A 499 23.17 -1.95 17.26
N ASN A 500 24.00 -2.54 16.38
CA ASN A 500 25.45 -2.38 16.38
C ASN A 500 25.89 -1.63 15.11
N THR A 501 26.10 -0.31 15.21
CA THR A 501 26.49 0.53 14.07
C THR A 501 27.97 0.37 13.70
N LYS A 502 28.79 -0.27 14.56
CA LYS A 502 30.23 -0.44 14.35
C LYS A 502 30.63 -1.83 13.85
N LYS A 503 29.66 -2.74 13.67
CA LYS A 503 29.95 -4.14 13.36
C LYS A 503 30.74 -4.39 12.07
N PHE A 504 30.84 -3.41 11.18
CA PHE A 504 31.62 -3.50 9.95
C PHE A 504 32.95 -2.76 10.00
N GLU A 505 33.25 -2.02 11.11
CA GLU A 505 34.53 -1.33 11.27
C GLU A 505 35.68 -2.35 11.38
N GLY A 506 36.71 -2.15 10.56
CA GLY A 506 37.84 -3.09 10.46
C GLY A 506 37.56 -4.37 9.65
N LEU A 507 36.28 -4.70 9.39
CA LEU A 507 35.88 -5.87 8.61
C LEU A 507 35.67 -5.52 7.13
N LEU A 508 35.02 -4.40 6.85
CA LEU A 508 34.69 -3.95 5.49
C LEU A 508 35.38 -2.62 5.16
N GLN A 509 35.69 -2.41 3.88
CA GLN A 509 36.28 -1.17 3.40
C GLN A 509 35.21 -0.08 3.26
N PRO A 510 35.34 1.08 3.93
CA PRO A 510 34.49 2.22 3.66
C PRO A 510 34.79 2.79 2.27
N ILE A 511 33.75 3.05 1.48
CA ILE A 511 33.84 3.57 0.11
C ILE A 511 33.19 4.93 -0.08
N TRP A 512 32.37 5.35 0.89
CA TRP A 512 31.75 6.66 0.93
C TRP A 512 31.42 7.08 2.37
N ARG A 513 31.47 8.38 2.65
CA ARG A 513 31.11 8.98 3.94
C ARG A 513 30.44 10.34 3.74
N ASP A 514 29.43 10.64 4.57
CA ASP A 514 28.92 12.00 4.78
C ASP A 514 28.88 12.28 6.29
N GLY A 515 29.68 13.24 6.76
CA GLY A 515 29.86 13.46 8.19
C GLY A 515 30.52 12.28 8.93
N PRO A 516 30.38 12.22 10.26
CA PRO A 516 31.03 11.18 11.08
C PRO A 516 30.31 9.82 11.03
N ASP A 517 29.01 9.81 10.80
CA ASP A 517 28.15 8.70 11.13
C ASP A 517 27.45 8.04 9.92
N ASP A 518 27.56 8.64 8.73
CA ASP A 518 26.99 8.07 7.52
C ASP A 518 28.10 7.45 6.68
N VAL A 519 28.08 6.11 6.57
CA VAL A 519 29.14 5.35 5.91
C VAL A 519 28.54 4.31 4.99
N ILE A 520 29.08 4.17 3.78
CA ILE A 520 28.81 3.03 2.92
C ILE A 520 30.08 2.18 2.86
N TYR A 521 29.92 0.88 3.14
CA TYR A 521 30.98 -0.11 3.09
C TYR A 521 30.82 -1.02 1.87
N ARG A 522 31.94 -1.46 1.30
CA ARG A 522 31.98 -2.47 0.23
C ARG A 522 31.88 -3.87 0.82
N VAL A 523 30.97 -4.68 0.31
CA VAL A 523 30.78 -6.09 0.67
C VAL A 523 31.38 -6.97 -0.43
N GLY A 524 32.59 -7.46 -0.20
CA GLY A 524 33.29 -8.33 -1.17
C GLY A 524 33.88 -7.59 -2.37
N ALA A 525 34.73 -8.28 -3.12
CA ALA A 525 35.43 -7.78 -4.31
C ALA A 525 34.89 -8.36 -5.62
N GLY A 526 33.81 -9.14 -5.56
CA GLY A 526 33.26 -9.84 -6.72
C GLY A 526 32.66 -8.93 -7.79
N PRO A 527 32.49 -9.42 -9.01
CA PRO A 527 31.85 -8.66 -10.09
C PRO A 527 30.38 -8.36 -9.78
N ALA A 528 29.83 -7.32 -10.43
CA ALA A 528 28.45 -6.88 -10.25
C ALA A 528 27.38 -7.85 -10.82
N SER A 529 27.78 -9.00 -11.37
CA SER A 529 26.85 -9.98 -11.94
C SER A 529 25.95 -10.61 -10.87
N LEU A 530 24.66 -10.76 -11.15
CA LEU A 530 23.73 -11.52 -10.32
C LEU A 530 23.86 -13.06 -10.53
N ALA A 531 24.52 -13.49 -11.61
CA ALA A 531 24.74 -14.90 -11.86
C ALA A 531 26.15 -15.32 -11.44
N ARG A 532 26.27 -16.54 -10.89
CA ARG A 532 27.51 -17.16 -10.44
C ARG A 532 27.58 -18.61 -10.91
N VAL A 533 28.74 -19.04 -11.42
CA VAL A 533 29.04 -20.46 -11.60
C VAL A 533 29.49 -21.02 -10.26
N ILE A 534 28.82 -22.06 -9.80
CA ILE A 534 29.19 -22.75 -8.55
C ILE A 534 29.17 -24.26 -8.73
N PRO A 535 29.97 -25.03 -7.96
CA PRO A 535 29.84 -26.48 -7.90
C PRO A 535 28.45 -26.87 -7.37
N ARG A 536 27.87 -27.98 -7.86
CA ARG A 536 26.53 -28.46 -7.42
C ARG A 536 26.45 -28.70 -5.92
N ASN A 537 27.51 -29.18 -5.29
CA ASN A 537 27.57 -29.45 -3.84
C ASN A 537 27.70 -28.19 -2.99
N ALA A 538 27.96 -27.02 -3.60
CA ALA A 538 27.98 -25.74 -2.90
C ALA A 538 26.59 -25.08 -2.82
N LEU A 539 25.60 -25.59 -3.56
CA LEU A 539 24.23 -25.05 -3.50
C LEU A 539 23.65 -25.19 -2.08
N VAL A 540 22.96 -24.15 -1.60
CA VAL A 540 22.31 -24.21 -0.29
C VAL A 540 21.18 -25.23 -0.32
N SER A 541 21.39 -26.37 0.35
CA SER A 541 20.46 -27.50 0.36
C SER A 541 19.54 -27.52 1.59
N LYS A 542 19.90 -26.78 2.65
CA LYS A 542 19.12 -26.67 3.89
C LYS A 542 18.91 -25.19 4.24
N ALA A 543 17.66 -24.82 4.47
CA ALA A 543 17.34 -23.47 4.91
C ALA A 543 17.87 -23.20 6.32
N PRO A 544 18.53 -22.04 6.56
CA PRO A 544 18.85 -21.57 7.90
C PRO A 544 17.62 -21.47 8.78
N LEU A 545 17.74 -21.90 10.05
CA LEU A 545 16.62 -21.89 11.02
C LEU A 545 16.36 -20.49 11.61
N HIS A 546 17.41 -19.69 11.74
CA HIS A 546 17.38 -18.31 12.26
C HIS A 546 18.57 -17.52 11.71
N GLY A 547 18.59 -16.21 11.92
CA GLY A 547 19.60 -15.30 11.35
C GLY A 547 21.06 -15.62 11.70
N LEU A 548 21.30 -16.29 12.83
CA LEU A 548 22.64 -16.70 13.28
C LEU A 548 23.00 -18.15 12.86
N ASP A 549 22.10 -18.86 12.18
CA ASP A 549 22.37 -20.20 11.61
C ASP A 549 22.98 -20.04 10.22
N VAL A 550 24.25 -19.61 10.16
CA VAL A 550 24.96 -19.29 8.92
C VAL A 550 25.77 -20.46 8.34
N ASP A 551 25.91 -21.56 9.06
CA ASP A 551 26.67 -22.72 8.59
C ASP A 551 26.19 -23.30 7.25
N PRO A 552 24.87 -23.37 6.96
CA PRO A 552 24.36 -23.78 5.66
C PRO A 552 24.80 -22.88 4.50
N LEU A 553 25.16 -21.61 4.78
CA LEU A 553 25.57 -20.63 3.77
C LEU A 553 27.06 -20.71 3.43
N ARG A 554 27.90 -21.23 4.35
CA ARG A 554 29.37 -21.18 4.22
C ARG A 554 29.90 -21.83 2.93
N PRO A 555 29.47 -23.05 2.53
CA PRO A 555 29.93 -23.62 1.27
C PRO A 555 29.54 -22.79 0.04
N TYR A 556 28.32 -22.24 0.05
CA TYR A 556 27.80 -21.41 -1.01
C TYR A 556 28.59 -20.09 -1.14
N VAL A 557 28.78 -19.38 -0.02
CA VAL A 557 29.54 -18.13 0.00
C VAL A 557 31.01 -18.35 -0.37
N ALA A 558 31.62 -19.47 0.08
CA ALA A 558 32.97 -19.82 -0.33
C ALA A 558 33.10 -20.02 -1.84
N ALA A 559 32.09 -20.64 -2.49
CA ALA A 559 32.05 -20.77 -3.94
C ALA A 559 31.83 -19.43 -4.66
N LEU A 560 31.05 -18.50 -4.06
CA LEU A 560 30.86 -17.14 -4.60
C LEU A 560 32.14 -16.31 -4.55
N ASP A 561 33.00 -16.52 -3.55
CA ASP A 561 34.28 -15.84 -3.37
C ASP A 561 35.43 -16.50 -4.14
N ASP A 562 35.24 -17.69 -4.68
CA ASP A 562 36.28 -18.44 -5.42
C ASP A 562 36.52 -17.82 -6.81
N LEU A 563 37.64 -17.11 -6.95
CA LEU A 563 38.04 -16.46 -8.19
C LEU A 563 38.54 -17.45 -9.25
N SER A 564 38.78 -18.72 -8.92
CA SER A 564 39.18 -19.77 -9.88
C SER A 564 37.99 -20.29 -10.69
N LEU A 565 36.78 -20.13 -10.20
CA LEU A 565 35.55 -20.52 -10.89
C LEU A 565 35.27 -19.61 -12.10
N PRO A 566 34.68 -20.17 -13.18
CA PRO A 566 34.32 -19.38 -14.36
C PRO A 566 33.40 -18.23 -14.01
N ARG A 567 33.57 -17.09 -14.68
CA ARG A 567 32.66 -15.95 -14.53
C ARG A 567 31.39 -16.20 -15.30
N ALA A 568 30.27 -15.74 -14.72
CA ALA A 568 28.98 -15.64 -15.39
C ALA A 568 28.61 -14.15 -15.57
N ASP A 569 28.30 -13.78 -16.79
CA ASP A 569 27.91 -12.42 -17.15
C ASP A 569 26.38 -12.35 -17.22
N PHE A 570 25.75 -11.60 -16.30
CA PHE A 570 24.31 -11.38 -16.26
C PHE A 570 23.97 -9.99 -16.81
N ARG A 571 23.06 -9.92 -17.76
CA ARG A 571 22.60 -8.67 -18.34
C ARG A 571 21.07 -8.65 -18.48
N TRP A 572 20.43 -7.64 -17.92
CA TRP A 572 19.04 -7.35 -18.22
C TRP A 572 18.88 -6.93 -19.69
N THR A 573 17.96 -7.56 -20.41
CA THR A 573 17.57 -7.17 -21.77
C THR A 573 16.30 -6.32 -21.77
N THR A 574 15.39 -6.59 -20.84
CA THR A 574 14.23 -5.76 -20.50
C THR A 574 14.00 -5.84 -18.99
N ALA A 575 12.96 -5.20 -18.46
CA ALA A 575 12.62 -5.31 -17.03
C ALA A 575 12.19 -6.73 -16.61
N HIS A 576 11.81 -7.59 -17.56
CA HIS A 576 11.35 -8.96 -17.32
C HIS A 576 12.13 -10.04 -18.08
N SER A 577 13.24 -9.69 -18.68
CA SER A 577 14.11 -10.65 -19.38
C SER A 577 15.58 -10.37 -19.18
N ALA A 578 16.38 -11.43 -19.16
CA ALA A 578 17.82 -11.35 -18.95
C ALA A 578 18.57 -12.39 -19.79
N GLU A 579 19.81 -12.09 -20.11
CA GLU A 579 20.77 -13.02 -20.72
C GLU A 579 21.90 -13.30 -19.74
N ILE A 580 22.35 -14.57 -19.68
CA ILE A 580 23.53 -14.99 -18.92
C ILE A 580 24.46 -15.71 -19.86
N SER A 581 25.73 -15.30 -19.87
CA SER A 581 26.81 -15.99 -20.61
C SER A 581 27.78 -16.56 -19.60
N ALA A 582 28.04 -17.86 -19.68
CA ALA A 582 28.99 -18.57 -18.80
C ALA A 582 29.59 -19.78 -19.48
N THR A 583 30.77 -20.25 -19.03
CA THR A 583 31.30 -21.54 -19.35
C THR A 583 31.14 -22.46 -18.15
N LEU A 584 30.54 -23.62 -18.34
CA LEU A 584 30.24 -24.57 -17.26
C LEU A 584 31.02 -25.86 -17.42
N GLU A 585 31.38 -26.45 -16.31
CA GLU A 585 31.80 -27.87 -16.26
C GLU A 585 30.59 -28.74 -15.90
N SER A 586 30.69 -30.05 -16.15
CA SER A 586 29.57 -31.00 -15.91
C SER A 586 29.09 -31.07 -14.46
N ASN A 587 29.95 -30.71 -13.49
CA ASN A 587 29.69 -30.71 -12.05
C ASN A 587 29.23 -29.33 -11.53
N GLN A 588 29.11 -28.33 -12.41
CA GLN A 588 28.75 -26.96 -12.07
C GLN A 588 27.31 -26.63 -12.48
N LEU A 589 26.77 -25.55 -11.88
CA LEU A 589 25.49 -24.96 -12.22
C LEU A 589 25.57 -23.42 -12.11
N LEU A 590 24.55 -22.75 -12.58
CA LEU A 590 24.37 -21.30 -12.43
C LEU A 590 23.45 -21.00 -11.24
N SER A 591 23.98 -20.36 -10.20
CA SER A 591 23.18 -19.70 -9.20
C SER A 591 22.85 -18.28 -9.66
N VAL A 592 21.59 -17.89 -9.56
CA VAL A 592 21.12 -16.54 -9.91
C VAL A 592 20.56 -15.90 -8.65
N GLN A 593 21.25 -14.88 -8.15
CA GLN A 593 20.93 -14.20 -6.88
C GLN A 593 19.68 -13.31 -7.01
N MET A 594 18.58 -13.92 -7.44
CA MET A 594 17.24 -13.32 -7.55
C MET A 594 16.20 -14.26 -6.95
N ALA A 595 15.11 -13.72 -6.42
CA ALA A 595 14.00 -14.50 -5.87
C ALA A 595 13.41 -15.44 -6.91
N TRP A 596 13.24 -16.70 -6.53
CA TRP A 596 12.56 -17.66 -7.38
C TRP A 596 11.06 -17.37 -7.48
N HIS A 597 10.54 -17.45 -8.70
CA HIS A 597 9.10 -17.42 -8.94
C HIS A 597 8.76 -18.34 -10.12
N GLN A 598 7.61 -19.01 -10.06
CA GLN A 598 7.14 -19.94 -11.08
C GLN A 598 6.94 -19.32 -12.48
N GLY A 599 6.92 -18.00 -12.57
CA GLY A 599 6.78 -17.26 -13.83
C GLY A 599 8.11 -17.07 -14.57
N TRP A 600 9.24 -17.48 -14.01
CA TRP A 600 10.52 -17.45 -14.70
C TRP A 600 10.70 -18.70 -15.55
N HIS A 601 11.06 -18.50 -16.80
CA HIS A 601 11.40 -19.53 -17.78
C HIS A 601 12.80 -19.28 -18.32
N ALA A 602 13.53 -20.35 -18.62
CA ALA A 602 14.87 -20.25 -19.19
C ALA A 602 15.06 -21.18 -20.37
N THR A 603 15.95 -20.78 -21.29
CA THR A 603 16.53 -21.67 -22.29
C THR A 603 18.06 -21.66 -22.17
N ALA A 604 18.69 -22.81 -22.31
CA ALA A 604 20.14 -22.95 -22.37
C ALA A 604 20.55 -23.37 -23.80
N ASN A 605 21.30 -22.52 -24.49
CA ASN A 605 21.67 -22.72 -25.91
C ASN A 605 20.44 -23.06 -26.77
N GLY A 606 19.31 -22.35 -26.56
CA GLY A 606 18.05 -22.53 -27.26
C GLY A 606 17.19 -23.73 -26.81
N LYS A 607 17.61 -24.50 -25.80
CA LYS A 607 16.83 -25.63 -25.26
C LYS A 607 16.15 -25.24 -23.94
N PRO A 608 14.86 -25.50 -23.76
CA PRO A 608 14.16 -25.24 -22.51
C PRO A 608 14.87 -25.90 -21.32
N THR A 609 15.11 -25.13 -20.27
CA THR A 609 15.80 -25.57 -19.06
C THR A 609 15.04 -25.08 -17.85
N PRO A 610 14.78 -25.91 -16.83
CA PRO A 610 14.01 -25.49 -15.66
C PRO A 610 14.76 -24.45 -14.83
N VAL A 611 14.03 -23.44 -14.34
CA VAL A 611 14.49 -22.52 -13.30
C VAL A 611 14.06 -23.10 -11.96
N LEU A 612 15.02 -23.48 -11.16
CA LEU A 612 14.82 -24.17 -9.90
C LEU A 612 15.04 -23.22 -8.71
N ARG A 613 14.55 -23.61 -7.54
CA ARG A 613 14.67 -22.86 -6.28
C ARG A 613 15.63 -23.57 -5.34
N ASP A 614 16.54 -22.82 -4.72
CA ASP A 614 17.39 -23.30 -3.64
C ASP A 614 16.71 -23.19 -2.25
N ALA A 615 17.41 -23.59 -1.20
CA ALA A 615 16.86 -23.59 0.16
C ALA A 615 16.73 -22.20 0.78
N ILE A 616 17.36 -21.15 0.22
CA ILE A 616 17.22 -19.77 0.67
C ILE A 616 16.33 -18.93 -0.25
N GLY A 617 15.65 -19.57 -1.21
CA GLY A 617 14.67 -18.93 -2.07
C GLY A 617 15.19 -18.33 -3.35
N LEU A 618 16.49 -18.45 -3.64
CA LEU A 618 17.09 -17.93 -4.85
C LEU A 618 16.93 -18.91 -6.01
N MET A 619 17.08 -18.39 -7.24
CA MET A 619 17.04 -19.20 -8.45
C MET A 619 18.36 -19.90 -8.71
N TYR A 620 18.28 -21.11 -9.29
CA TYR A 620 19.42 -21.72 -9.96
C TYR A 620 18.98 -22.41 -11.25
N ILE A 621 19.92 -22.53 -12.19
CA ILE A 621 19.72 -23.16 -13.49
C ILE A 621 20.82 -24.21 -13.65
N ASP A 622 20.40 -25.45 -13.88
CA ASP A 622 21.27 -26.57 -14.10
C ASP A 622 21.08 -27.13 -15.54
N PRO A 623 21.87 -26.64 -16.51
CA PRO A 623 21.72 -27.08 -17.89
C PRO A 623 22.16 -28.52 -18.12
N GLN A 624 22.90 -29.13 -17.18
CA GLN A 624 23.53 -30.48 -17.30
C GLN A 624 24.44 -30.65 -18.54
N ILE A 625 25.00 -29.55 -19.01
CA ILE A 625 25.89 -29.51 -20.18
C ILE A 625 27.20 -28.83 -19.77
N GLY A 626 28.32 -29.34 -20.30
CA GLY A 626 29.64 -28.70 -20.19
C GLY A 626 29.92 -27.82 -21.41
N GLY A 627 30.73 -26.75 -21.18
CA GLY A 627 31.15 -25.83 -22.21
C GLY A 627 30.47 -24.47 -22.17
N PRO A 628 30.65 -23.65 -23.21
CA PRO A 628 30.03 -22.35 -23.33
C PRO A 628 28.51 -22.45 -23.33
N SER A 629 27.85 -21.68 -22.47
CA SER A 629 26.39 -21.69 -22.28
C SER A 629 25.84 -20.27 -22.36
N LYS A 630 24.88 -20.07 -23.27
CA LYS A 630 24.06 -18.88 -23.34
C LYS A 630 22.68 -19.21 -22.74
N ILE A 631 22.34 -18.58 -21.64
CA ILE A 631 21.04 -18.73 -20.97
C ILE A 631 20.20 -17.50 -21.27
N GLU A 632 18.99 -17.70 -21.77
CA GLU A 632 18.00 -16.64 -21.94
C GLU A 632 16.88 -16.88 -20.94
N MET A 633 16.57 -15.86 -20.13
CA MET A 633 15.55 -15.90 -19.09
C MET A 633 14.43 -14.91 -19.39
N VAL A 634 13.18 -15.33 -19.21
CA VAL A 634 11.99 -14.49 -19.39
C VAL A 634 11.02 -14.73 -18.26
N TYR A 635 10.49 -13.64 -17.71
CA TYR A 635 9.42 -13.66 -16.72
C TYR A 635 8.08 -13.30 -17.36
N ASP A 636 7.11 -14.20 -17.36
CA ASP A 636 5.76 -13.98 -17.91
C ASP A 636 4.64 -13.93 -16.85
N GLY A 637 5.01 -14.08 -15.57
CA GLY A 637 4.09 -14.15 -14.44
C GLY A 637 3.46 -15.51 -14.22
N GLY A 638 3.73 -16.49 -15.10
CA GLY A 638 3.23 -17.86 -15.00
C GLY A 638 1.75 -18.01 -15.36
N THR A 639 1.23 -19.21 -15.08
CA THR A 639 -0.17 -19.58 -15.38
C THR A 639 -1.18 -18.74 -14.61
N GLU A 640 -0.87 -18.38 -13.35
CA GLU A 640 -1.74 -17.53 -12.51
C GLU A 640 -1.96 -16.17 -13.15
N MET A 641 -0.90 -15.47 -13.56
CA MET A 641 -1.02 -14.13 -14.15
C MET A 641 -1.76 -14.18 -15.49
N ARG A 642 -1.52 -15.21 -16.31
CA ARG A 642 -2.28 -15.41 -17.56
C ARG A 642 -3.76 -15.61 -17.28
N ALA A 643 -4.11 -16.47 -16.31
CA ALA A 643 -5.49 -16.68 -15.89
C ALA A 643 -6.12 -15.39 -15.34
N ALA A 644 -5.40 -14.65 -14.49
CA ALA A 644 -5.86 -13.39 -13.93
C ALA A 644 -6.19 -12.35 -15.01
N ARG A 645 -5.33 -12.20 -16.02
CA ARG A 645 -5.55 -11.28 -17.16
C ARG A 645 -6.78 -11.69 -17.99
N VAL A 646 -6.93 -12.98 -18.28
CA VAL A 646 -8.10 -13.51 -19.04
C VAL A 646 -9.38 -13.30 -18.26
N ILE A 647 -9.41 -13.66 -16.97
CA ILE A 647 -10.60 -13.49 -16.10
C ILE A 647 -10.98 -12.01 -16.01
N SER A 648 -10.00 -11.12 -15.80
CA SER A 648 -10.25 -9.69 -15.72
C SER A 648 -10.79 -9.13 -17.03
N LEU A 649 -10.21 -9.49 -18.17
CA LEU A 649 -10.67 -9.07 -19.50
C LEU A 649 -12.10 -9.55 -19.78
N LEU A 650 -12.40 -10.83 -19.54
CA LEU A 650 -13.74 -11.38 -19.72
C LEU A 650 -14.76 -10.67 -18.81
N THR A 651 -14.40 -10.43 -17.55
CA THR A 651 -15.26 -9.67 -16.62
C THR A 651 -15.51 -8.25 -17.11
N ALA A 652 -14.47 -7.54 -17.57
CA ALA A 652 -14.62 -6.21 -18.13
C ALA A 652 -15.53 -6.19 -19.37
N LEU A 653 -15.35 -7.14 -20.30
CA LEU A 653 -16.18 -7.27 -21.51
C LEU A 653 -17.64 -7.56 -21.15
N LEU A 654 -17.90 -8.47 -20.20
CA LEU A 654 -19.25 -8.78 -19.73
C LEU A 654 -19.93 -7.56 -19.10
N LEU A 655 -19.23 -6.80 -18.28
CA LEU A 655 -19.75 -5.59 -17.65
C LEU A 655 -20.04 -4.49 -18.68
N VAL A 656 -19.17 -4.30 -19.66
CA VAL A 656 -19.36 -3.33 -20.76
C VAL A 656 -20.54 -3.77 -21.63
N ALA A 657 -20.66 -5.04 -21.98
CA ALA A 657 -21.80 -5.56 -22.75
C ALA A 657 -23.12 -5.33 -22.01
N ALA A 658 -23.17 -5.66 -20.70
CA ALA A 658 -24.35 -5.41 -19.86
C ALA A 658 -24.70 -3.92 -19.79
N PHE A 659 -23.69 -3.03 -19.74
CA PHE A 659 -23.88 -1.60 -19.78
C PHE A 659 -24.53 -1.14 -21.09
N ILE A 660 -23.99 -1.58 -22.26
CA ILE A 660 -24.50 -1.23 -23.59
C ILE A 660 -25.95 -1.70 -23.77
N VAL A 661 -26.26 -2.97 -23.40
CA VAL A 661 -27.61 -3.52 -23.48
C VAL A 661 -28.60 -2.73 -22.62
N SER A 662 -28.18 -2.33 -21.40
CA SER A 662 -29.01 -1.52 -20.51
C SER A 662 -29.32 -0.14 -21.11
N PHE A 663 -28.39 0.45 -21.83
CA PHE A 663 -28.57 1.77 -22.47
C PHE A 663 -29.49 1.68 -23.70
N SER A 664 -29.34 0.65 -24.51
CA SER A 664 -30.18 0.44 -25.71
C SER A 664 -31.64 0.12 -25.36
N SER A 665 -31.87 -0.65 -24.28
CA SER A 665 -33.24 -0.95 -23.81
C SER A 665 -33.94 0.30 -23.25
N ALA A 666 -33.21 1.17 -22.54
CA ALA A 666 -33.76 2.42 -22.01
C ALA A 666 -34.11 3.43 -23.12
N SER A 667 -33.37 3.44 -24.23
CA SER A 667 -33.67 4.30 -25.39
C SER A 667 -34.91 3.83 -26.18
N ARG A 668 -35.12 2.51 -26.26
CA ARG A 668 -36.31 1.92 -26.91
C ARG A 668 -37.60 2.16 -26.13
N SER A 669 -37.54 2.15 -24.79
CA SER A 669 -38.71 2.43 -23.96
C SER A 669 -39.17 3.89 -24.00
N ARG A 670 -38.27 4.83 -24.32
CA ARG A 670 -38.60 6.26 -24.51
C ARG A 670 -39.20 6.58 -25.87
N LYS A 671 -39.09 5.68 -26.87
CA LYS A 671 -39.58 5.89 -28.25
C LYS A 671 -40.92 5.20 -28.55
N ARG A 672 -41.56 4.53 -27.58
CA ARG A 672 -42.92 4.07 -27.73
C ARG A 672 -43.87 5.23 -27.41
N PRO A 673 -44.59 5.81 -28.40
CA PRO A 673 -45.66 6.77 -28.14
C PRO A 673 -46.79 6.06 -27.35
N ALA A 674 -47.39 6.79 -26.42
CA ALA A 674 -48.53 6.37 -25.64
C ALA A 674 -49.78 6.19 -26.55
#